data_865b175f5a9638102bc6e30ad867d961
#
_entry.id   865b175f5a9638102bc6e30ad867d961
#
_cell.length_a   1.000
_cell.length_b   1.000
_cell.length_c   1.000
_cell.angle_alpha   90.00
_cell.angle_beta   90.00
_cell.angle_gamma   90.00
#
_symmetry.space_group_name_H-M   'P 1'
#
loop_
_entity.id
_entity.type
_entity.pdbx_description
1 polymer ?
#
loop_
_entity_poly.entity_id
_entity_poly.type
_entity_poly.pdbx_seq_one_letter_code
_entity_poly.pdbx_strand_id
1 'polypeptide(L)'
;MSDEQTTDARHISDTERIRQVDLQKEMQRSYLDYAMSVIVGRALPDVRDGLKPVHRRVLYAMYDGGYRPTSSFSKSSRVVGEVMGNYHPHGDAAIYDALARLVQPWSLRYPLVAGQGNFGTPGNLGPAAPRYTECKMAPLAMEMVRDIDEECVDFQDNYDGRNQEPTILPARFPNLLANGSEGIAVGMATRIPPHNLRELARGVQWALDNPEASREELLEALLKLIPGPDFPTGATILGHKGIEDAYRTGRGSITQRAVVNVEEIQGRQCLVVTELPYQVNPDNLADKIAQLVRDGQVTGIADIRDETSGRTGQRLVIVLKRDAVAKVVLNNLYKRTQLQDNFPANMLALVDGVPRTLSLDGFVRHWVSHQIDVIVRRSRFRLRKAEERLHILEGLLKAIDALDAVIALIRRSPTTEEARTGLMGLLDVDEAQAEAILSLQLRRLAALERLKIQEESEELRARVKDLREIIASPERQRGIVSDELAEIVEKYGDERRTRIVPFDGEMSMEDLIPEEDVVVTITRSGYAKRTRTDSYRSQHRGGKGIRGATLREDDVVDHFFVTTTHRWLLFFTNYGRVYRAKGYELPEGGRDSKGQHVANLLAFQPGEEIAQVMELQDYEQADYLVLATRRGLVKKTRLSEYNSNRSGGVIAINLRQDEEGNYDELVSARLLSTGQDLLLVSRAGQSLRFHADDDTLRPTGRATSGVTGMRFREDDYLLAMDVVDPSWQDADLFVVTEGGYAKRTNVVDYPVKGRGGLGVKVANLVEARGNLVGALVTDSGDEVLCIMASGKVVRSAVVEVSRTGRTTQGVTFAKPDAGDRIIAVARNTERDMEEAVDAADSAPSADSADSTDQAQAHQDPEGDTGDSPADSAADTVALEDNESEVEA
;
A
#
# COMPACT_ATOMS: atom_id res chain seq x y z
N MET A 1 -21.54 -77.14 -49.59
CA MET A 1 -20.33 -77.26 -48.79
C MET A 1 -20.10 -75.88 -48.14
N SER A 2 -20.80 -75.59 -47.09
CA SER A 2 -20.59 -76.04 -45.68
C SER A 2 -19.28 -75.50 -45.14
N ASP A 3 -19.40 -74.52 -44.31
CA ASP A 3 -18.89 -74.66 -42.89
C ASP A 3 -19.45 -73.52 -42.02
N GLU A 4 -20.39 -73.94 -41.17
CA GLU A 4 -20.80 -73.21 -39.96
C GLU A 4 -19.66 -73.19 -38.98
N GLN A 5 -19.30 -71.98 -38.50
CA GLN A 5 -18.62 -71.84 -37.26
C GLN A 5 -19.52 -71.14 -36.25
N THR A 6 -20.13 -71.95 -35.42
CA THR A 6 -20.83 -71.63 -34.22
C THR A 6 -19.84 -70.90 -33.25
N THR A 7 -20.04 -69.65 -33.03
CA THR A 7 -19.43 -68.92 -31.90
C THR A 7 -20.32 -69.08 -30.68
N ASP A 8 -19.73 -69.74 -29.71
CA ASP A 8 -20.20 -70.00 -28.36
C ASP A 8 -20.64 -68.70 -27.63
N ALA A 9 -21.95 -68.47 -27.56
CA ALA A 9 -22.58 -67.46 -26.81
C ALA A 9 -22.48 -67.80 -25.28
N ARG A 10 -21.45 -67.36 -24.61
CA ARG A 10 -21.38 -67.42 -23.16
C ARG A 10 -22.57 -66.65 -22.58
N HIS A 11 -23.42 -67.34 -21.84
CA HIS A 11 -24.48 -66.78 -21.01
C HIS A 11 -23.83 -65.84 -20.01
N ILE A 12 -23.88 -64.54 -20.29
CA ILE A 12 -23.64 -63.52 -19.29
C ILE A 12 -24.88 -63.50 -18.42
N SER A 13 -24.72 -63.77 -17.13
CA SER A 13 -25.81 -63.78 -16.14
C SER A 13 -26.55 -62.45 -16.16
N ASP A 14 -27.86 -62.46 -16.02
CA ASP A 14 -28.77 -61.31 -16.00
C ASP A 14 -28.49 -60.24 -14.93
N THR A 15 -27.39 -60.35 -14.18
CA THR A 15 -26.94 -59.46 -13.13
C THR A 15 -25.92 -58.38 -13.58
N GLU A 16 -25.33 -58.50 -14.76
CA GLU A 16 -24.43 -57.49 -15.31
C GLU A 16 -25.07 -56.77 -16.51
N ARG A 17 -25.84 -55.76 -16.27
CA ARG A 17 -26.33 -54.85 -17.32
C ARG A 17 -25.19 -53.93 -17.75
N ILE A 18 -24.37 -54.33 -18.71
CA ILE A 18 -23.41 -53.48 -19.39
C ILE A 18 -24.18 -52.45 -20.21
N ARG A 19 -24.17 -51.22 -19.80
CA ARG A 19 -24.77 -50.08 -20.50
C ARG A 19 -23.68 -49.41 -21.35
N GLN A 20 -23.86 -49.35 -22.66
CA GLN A 20 -22.97 -48.55 -23.51
C GLN A 20 -23.21 -47.08 -23.26
N VAL A 21 -22.18 -46.39 -22.85
CA VAL A 21 -22.19 -44.94 -22.56
C VAL A 21 -21.17 -44.26 -23.48
N ASP A 22 -21.59 -43.18 -24.12
CA ASP A 22 -20.70 -42.34 -24.92
C ASP A 22 -19.69 -41.66 -23.96
N LEU A 23 -18.41 -41.91 -24.19
CA LEU A 23 -17.32 -41.38 -23.34
C LEU A 23 -17.39 -39.88 -23.22
N GLN A 24 -17.67 -39.16 -24.31
CA GLN A 24 -17.75 -37.71 -24.31
C GLN A 24 -18.91 -37.21 -23.41
N LYS A 25 -20.07 -37.83 -23.51
CA LYS A 25 -21.24 -37.47 -22.68
C LYS A 25 -21.00 -37.79 -21.20
N GLU A 26 -20.40 -38.92 -20.90
CA GLU A 26 -20.10 -39.34 -19.54
C GLU A 26 -19.05 -38.40 -18.90
N MET A 27 -17.99 -38.07 -19.64
CA MET A 27 -16.99 -37.11 -19.19
C MET A 27 -17.58 -35.72 -18.95
N GLN A 28 -18.45 -35.24 -19.85
CA GLN A 28 -19.13 -33.94 -19.66
C GLN A 28 -20.03 -33.98 -18.42
N ARG A 29 -20.80 -35.03 -18.20
CA ARG A 29 -21.66 -35.15 -17.03
C ARG A 29 -20.87 -35.24 -15.74
N SER A 30 -19.89 -36.13 -15.69
CA SER A 30 -19.04 -36.32 -14.51
C SER A 30 -18.28 -35.05 -14.14
N TYR A 31 -17.80 -34.28 -15.15
CA TYR A 31 -17.14 -33.01 -14.92
C TYR A 31 -18.10 -31.93 -14.38
N LEU A 32 -19.33 -31.86 -14.89
CA LEU A 32 -20.37 -30.97 -14.39
C LEU A 32 -20.77 -31.33 -12.96
N ASP A 33 -20.98 -32.61 -12.67
CA ASP A 33 -21.30 -33.09 -11.31
C ASP A 33 -20.17 -32.77 -10.32
N TYR A 34 -18.90 -32.97 -10.73
CA TYR A 34 -17.74 -32.60 -9.95
C TYR A 34 -17.67 -31.07 -9.73
N ALA A 35 -17.84 -30.27 -10.80
CA ALA A 35 -17.82 -28.82 -10.71
C ALA A 35 -18.90 -28.30 -9.76
N MET A 36 -20.14 -28.82 -9.88
CA MET A 36 -21.24 -28.46 -8.97
C MET A 36 -20.95 -28.85 -7.52
N SER A 37 -20.42 -30.05 -7.30
CA SER A 37 -20.01 -30.50 -5.95
C SER A 37 -18.94 -29.60 -5.35
N VAL A 38 -17.93 -29.17 -6.12
CA VAL A 38 -16.88 -28.25 -5.63
C VAL A 38 -17.42 -26.85 -5.39
N ILE A 39 -18.28 -26.33 -6.26
CA ILE A 39 -18.85 -25.00 -6.17
C ILE A 39 -19.76 -24.88 -4.92
N VAL A 40 -20.77 -25.77 -4.83
CA VAL A 40 -21.80 -25.67 -3.78
C VAL A 40 -21.36 -26.39 -2.48
N GLY A 41 -20.72 -27.55 -2.61
CA GLY A 41 -20.40 -28.43 -1.49
C GLY A 41 -19.04 -28.22 -0.84
N ARG A 42 -18.19 -27.31 -1.35
CA ARG A 42 -16.80 -27.18 -0.82
C ARG A 42 -16.26 -25.76 -0.73
N ALA A 43 -16.22 -25.01 -1.87
CA ALA A 43 -15.36 -23.84 -2.00
C ALA A 43 -16.03 -22.53 -1.67
N LEU A 44 -17.33 -22.38 -1.93
CA LEU A 44 -18.03 -21.11 -1.80
C LEU A 44 -18.83 -21.04 -0.48
N PRO A 45 -18.86 -19.86 0.17
CA PRO A 45 -19.69 -19.62 1.34
C PRO A 45 -21.15 -19.34 0.95
N ASP A 46 -22.11 -19.71 1.83
CA ASP A 46 -23.49 -19.24 1.74
C ASP A 46 -23.57 -17.77 2.16
N VAL A 47 -24.36 -16.97 1.46
CA VAL A 47 -24.48 -15.52 1.72
C VAL A 47 -25.07 -15.21 3.10
N ARG A 48 -25.89 -16.11 3.65
CA ARG A 48 -26.67 -15.95 4.88
C ARG A 48 -25.82 -16.15 6.13
N ASP A 49 -25.03 -17.24 6.22
CA ASP A 49 -24.20 -17.55 7.40
C ASP A 49 -22.69 -17.34 7.16
N GLY A 50 -22.29 -17.12 5.90
CA GLY A 50 -20.90 -16.85 5.54
C GLY A 50 -19.95 -18.03 5.65
N LEU A 51 -20.47 -19.24 5.78
CA LEU A 51 -19.67 -20.43 6.03
C LEU A 51 -19.61 -21.35 4.82
N LYS A 52 -18.45 -21.97 4.64
CA LYS A 52 -18.31 -23.15 3.78
C LYS A 52 -18.85 -24.36 4.53
N PRO A 53 -19.26 -25.45 3.84
CA PRO A 53 -19.79 -26.63 4.48
C PRO A 53 -18.89 -27.21 5.59
N VAL A 54 -17.56 -27.24 5.40
CA VAL A 54 -16.64 -27.74 6.43
C VAL A 54 -16.67 -26.88 7.70
N HIS A 55 -16.70 -25.55 7.58
CA HIS A 55 -16.74 -24.64 8.73
C HIS A 55 -18.07 -24.75 9.47
N ARG A 56 -19.19 -24.85 8.74
CA ARG A 56 -20.53 -25.04 9.32
C ARG A 56 -20.60 -26.34 10.11
N ARG A 57 -20.10 -27.44 9.55
CA ARG A 57 -20.05 -28.76 10.20
C ARG A 57 -19.13 -28.76 11.44
N VAL A 58 -17.99 -28.06 11.38
CA VAL A 58 -17.11 -27.91 12.56
C VAL A 58 -17.82 -27.19 13.70
N LEU A 59 -18.46 -26.04 13.43
CA LEU A 59 -19.16 -25.28 14.46
C LEU A 59 -20.38 -26.03 15.00
N TYR A 60 -21.16 -26.69 14.14
CA TYR A 60 -22.28 -27.47 14.56
C TYR A 60 -21.90 -28.70 15.42
N ALA A 61 -20.88 -29.47 14.96
CA ALA A 61 -20.34 -30.58 15.75
C ALA A 61 -19.80 -30.14 17.11
N MET A 62 -19.15 -28.98 17.18
CA MET A 62 -18.70 -28.42 18.46
C MET A 62 -19.89 -28.02 19.37
N TYR A 63 -20.97 -27.51 18.80
CA TYR A 63 -22.17 -27.18 19.52
C TYR A 63 -22.86 -28.44 20.03
N ASP A 64 -23.12 -29.43 19.19
CA ASP A 64 -23.78 -30.69 19.48
C ASP A 64 -22.96 -31.52 20.49
N GLY A 65 -21.63 -31.61 20.33
CA GLY A 65 -20.71 -32.27 21.27
C GLY A 65 -20.45 -31.52 22.57
N GLY A 66 -21.08 -30.35 22.79
CA GLY A 66 -21.01 -29.59 24.06
C GLY A 66 -19.68 -28.85 24.29
N TYR A 67 -18.85 -28.59 23.27
CA TYR A 67 -17.59 -27.84 23.37
C TYR A 67 -17.81 -26.30 23.47
N ARG A 68 -18.62 -25.90 24.44
CA ARG A 68 -19.10 -24.52 24.64
C ARG A 68 -18.05 -23.64 25.31
N PRO A 69 -18.15 -22.30 25.22
CA PRO A 69 -17.19 -21.36 25.84
C PRO A 69 -16.99 -21.58 27.35
N THR A 70 -18.04 -22.02 28.04
CA THR A 70 -18.05 -22.31 29.50
C THR A 70 -17.46 -23.67 29.87
N SER A 71 -17.29 -24.59 28.89
CA SER A 71 -16.68 -25.89 29.12
C SER A 71 -15.14 -25.81 29.16
N SER A 72 -14.49 -26.87 29.68
CA SER A 72 -13.04 -27.02 29.59
C SER A 72 -12.58 -27.17 28.13
N PHE A 73 -11.31 -26.85 27.85
CA PHE A 73 -10.70 -27.17 26.57
C PHE A 73 -10.64 -28.67 26.30
N SER A 74 -10.86 -29.04 25.07
CA SER A 74 -10.80 -30.43 24.59
C SER A 74 -9.74 -30.58 23.52
N LYS A 75 -9.10 -31.74 23.41
CA LYS A 75 -8.12 -32.03 22.36
C LYS A 75 -8.73 -31.82 20.98
N SER A 76 -8.02 -31.12 20.11
CA SER A 76 -8.49 -30.85 18.75
C SER A 76 -8.75 -32.14 17.97
N SER A 77 -7.95 -33.19 18.23
CA SER A 77 -8.15 -34.53 17.64
C SER A 77 -9.52 -35.13 17.95
N ARG A 78 -10.08 -34.86 19.14
CA ARG A 78 -11.42 -35.34 19.50
C ARG A 78 -12.50 -34.62 18.69
N VAL A 79 -12.43 -33.30 18.61
CA VAL A 79 -13.36 -32.50 17.79
C VAL A 79 -13.28 -32.90 16.32
N VAL A 80 -12.06 -33.07 15.77
CA VAL A 80 -11.87 -33.52 14.37
C VAL A 80 -12.48 -34.90 14.16
N GLY A 81 -12.33 -35.82 15.11
CA GLY A 81 -12.94 -37.16 15.08
C GLY A 81 -14.48 -37.13 15.03
N GLU A 82 -15.10 -36.28 15.83
CA GLU A 82 -16.58 -36.09 15.83
C GLU A 82 -17.06 -35.47 14.48
N VAL A 83 -16.38 -34.46 13.99
CA VAL A 83 -16.71 -33.84 12.70
C VAL A 83 -16.61 -34.86 11.58
N MET A 84 -15.53 -35.64 11.54
CA MET A 84 -15.28 -36.64 10.52
C MET A 84 -16.28 -37.80 10.58
N GLY A 85 -16.57 -38.28 11.78
CA GLY A 85 -17.46 -39.43 11.97
C GLY A 85 -18.92 -39.13 11.76
N ASN A 86 -19.38 -37.95 12.13
CA ASN A 86 -20.82 -37.63 12.13
C ASN A 86 -21.28 -36.78 10.96
N TYR A 87 -20.41 -35.91 10.41
CA TYR A 87 -20.87 -34.85 9.49
C TYR A 87 -20.05 -34.70 8.21
N HIS A 88 -18.70 -34.87 8.27
CA HIS A 88 -17.83 -34.53 7.15
C HIS A 88 -16.88 -35.67 6.77
N PRO A 89 -17.25 -36.55 5.83
CA PRO A 89 -16.51 -37.78 5.46
C PRO A 89 -15.27 -37.46 4.60
N HIS A 90 -14.32 -36.69 5.14
CA HIS A 90 -13.08 -36.26 4.49
C HIS A 90 -11.89 -36.48 5.43
N GLY A 91 -10.65 -36.38 4.90
CA GLY A 91 -9.44 -36.58 5.69
C GLY A 91 -9.35 -35.64 6.92
N ASP A 92 -8.87 -36.19 8.03
CA ASP A 92 -8.69 -35.51 9.31
C ASP A 92 -7.80 -34.26 9.22
N ALA A 93 -6.74 -34.32 8.40
CA ALA A 93 -5.85 -33.18 8.17
C ALA A 93 -6.59 -31.95 7.58
N ALA A 94 -7.48 -32.16 6.59
CA ALA A 94 -8.24 -31.06 6.01
C ALA A 94 -9.23 -30.44 7.00
N ILE A 95 -9.86 -31.27 7.84
CA ILE A 95 -10.76 -30.81 8.92
C ILE A 95 -9.97 -30.03 9.97
N TYR A 96 -8.78 -30.54 10.35
CA TYR A 96 -7.94 -29.86 11.34
C TYR A 96 -7.41 -28.52 10.81
N ASP A 97 -7.00 -28.45 9.55
CA ASP A 97 -6.57 -27.18 8.92
C ASP A 97 -7.69 -26.14 8.90
N ALA A 98 -8.94 -26.57 8.62
CA ALA A 98 -10.11 -25.71 8.70
C ALA A 98 -10.37 -25.23 10.13
N LEU A 99 -10.31 -26.13 11.11
CA LEU A 99 -10.43 -25.81 12.54
C LEU A 99 -9.35 -24.83 13.00
N ALA A 100 -8.07 -25.08 12.62
CA ALA A 100 -6.95 -24.21 12.98
C ALA A 100 -7.14 -22.79 12.46
N ARG A 101 -7.63 -22.62 11.23
CA ARG A 101 -7.93 -21.29 10.66
C ARG A 101 -9.02 -20.55 11.43
N LEU A 102 -10.02 -21.25 11.99
CA LEU A 102 -11.05 -20.66 12.84
C LEU A 102 -10.51 -20.14 14.19
N VAL A 103 -9.31 -20.61 14.60
CA VAL A 103 -8.62 -20.17 15.83
C VAL A 103 -7.70 -18.98 15.56
N GLN A 104 -7.12 -18.86 14.37
CA GLN A 104 -6.01 -17.94 14.06
C GLN A 104 -6.46 -16.48 13.99
N PRO A 105 -5.97 -15.57 14.87
CA PRO A 105 -6.37 -14.16 14.88
C PRO A 105 -5.80 -13.33 13.70
N TRP A 106 -4.84 -13.87 12.93
CA TRP A 106 -4.33 -13.27 11.69
C TRP A 106 -5.07 -13.77 10.45
N SER A 107 -5.85 -14.86 10.56
CA SER A 107 -6.67 -15.42 9.47
C SER A 107 -8.10 -14.90 9.50
N LEU A 108 -8.70 -14.78 10.68
CA LEU A 108 -10.06 -14.26 10.89
C LEU A 108 -10.04 -12.96 11.69
N ARG A 109 -10.85 -12.02 11.28
CA ARG A 109 -11.02 -10.75 12.00
C ARG A 109 -11.69 -10.97 13.38
N TYR A 110 -12.60 -11.93 13.44
CA TYR A 110 -13.32 -12.38 14.63
C TYR A 110 -13.26 -13.91 14.73
N PRO A 111 -12.26 -14.48 15.40
CA PRO A 111 -12.11 -15.93 15.54
C PRO A 111 -13.34 -16.60 16.17
N LEU A 112 -13.76 -17.72 15.59
CA LEU A 112 -14.95 -18.47 16.04
C LEU A 112 -14.60 -19.64 16.97
N VAL A 113 -13.33 -20.01 17.06
CA VAL A 113 -12.84 -21.08 17.93
C VAL A 113 -11.75 -20.52 18.85
N ALA A 114 -11.85 -20.77 20.12
CA ALA A 114 -10.80 -20.49 21.11
C ALA A 114 -9.84 -21.68 21.17
N GLY A 115 -8.54 -21.42 21.01
CA GLY A 115 -7.50 -22.46 21.02
C GLY A 115 -6.54 -22.31 22.18
N GLN A 116 -5.96 -23.45 22.59
CA GLN A 116 -4.84 -23.52 23.54
C GLN A 116 -3.75 -24.41 22.94
N GLY A 117 -2.52 -23.91 22.96
CA GLY A 117 -1.38 -24.55 22.30
C GLY A 117 -0.95 -23.82 21.02
N ASN A 118 -0.12 -24.46 20.20
CA ASN A 118 0.43 -23.88 18.98
C ASN A 118 -0.46 -24.17 17.77
N PHE A 119 -1.20 -23.15 17.30
CA PHE A 119 -2.01 -23.19 16.07
C PHE A 119 -1.30 -22.56 14.85
N GLY A 120 0.05 -22.49 14.88
CA GLY A 120 0.85 -21.93 13.80
C GLY A 120 1.23 -20.47 14.04
N THR A 121 1.86 -19.89 13.04
CA THR A 121 2.25 -18.49 12.95
C THR A 121 1.78 -17.90 11.61
N PRO A 122 1.80 -16.57 11.42
CA PRO A 122 1.61 -15.96 10.10
C PRO A 122 2.68 -16.38 9.07
N GLY A 123 3.85 -16.87 9.55
CA GLY A 123 4.96 -17.39 8.73
C GLY A 123 4.77 -18.84 8.27
N ASN A 124 5.90 -19.52 8.09
CA ASN A 124 5.95 -20.90 7.56
C ASN A 124 5.68 -21.99 8.62
N LEU A 125 5.58 -21.61 9.90
CA LEU A 125 5.31 -22.58 10.95
C LEU A 125 3.81 -22.91 11.00
N GLY A 126 3.46 -24.13 10.59
CA GLY A 126 2.10 -24.65 10.67
C GLY A 126 1.65 -24.99 12.09
N PRO A 127 0.37 -25.35 12.31
CA PRO A 127 -0.13 -25.78 13.59
C PRO A 127 0.51 -27.09 14.05
N ALA A 128 0.70 -27.24 15.36
CA ALA A 128 1.14 -28.50 15.97
C ALA A 128 0.09 -29.60 15.74
N ALA A 129 0.51 -30.86 15.79
CA ALA A 129 -0.41 -31.98 15.56
C ALA A 129 -1.64 -31.92 16.49
N PRO A 130 -2.85 -32.31 16.02
CA PRO A 130 -4.13 -32.12 16.74
C PRO A 130 -4.21 -32.82 18.11
N ARG A 131 -3.32 -33.76 18.39
CA ARG A 131 -3.20 -34.41 19.71
C ARG A 131 -2.59 -33.50 20.78
N TYR A 132 -1.86 -32.44 20.38
CA TYR A 132 -1.24 -31.48 21.31
C TYR A 132 -2.10 -30.26 21.55
N THR A 133 -2.78 -29.76 20.51
CA THR A 133 -3.64 -28.57 20.61
C THR A 133 -4.99 -28.89 21.25
N GLU A 134 -5.57 -27.88 21.86
CA GLU A 134 -6.90 -27.98 22.48
C GLU A 134 -7.77 -26.83 22.01
N CYS A 135 -9.07 -27.07 21.89
CA CYS A 135 -10.00 -26.05 21.40
C CYS A 135 -11.37 -26.15 22.09
N LYS A 136 -12.13 -25.09 21.97
CA LYS A 136 -13.54 -24.95 22.30
C LYS A 136 -14.16 -23.81 21.51
N MET A 137 -15.49 -23.70 21.45
CA MET A 137 -16.13 -22.57 20.78
C MET A 137 -15.73 -21.24 21.43
N ALA A 138 -15.48 -20.22 20.61
CA ALA A 138 -15.33 -18.85 21.10
C ALA A 138 -16.71 -18.30 21.55
N PRO A 139 -16.77 -17.33 22.47
CA PRO A 139 -18.04 -16.73 22.88
C PRO A 139 -18.89 -16.20 21.72
N LEU A 140 -18.28 -15.56 20.73
CA LEU A 140 -18.98 -15.05 19.55
C LEU A 140 -19.57 -16.17 18.67
N ALA A 141 -18.93 -17.36 18.63
CA ALA A 141 -19.45 -18.49 17.86
C ALA A 141 -20.79 -19.00 18.37
N MET A 142 -21.14 -18.74 19.64
CA MET A 142 -22.47 -19.07 20.16
C MET A 142 -23.58 -18.26 19.49
N GLU A 143 -23.27 -17.05 19.02
CA GLU A 143 -24.21 -16.23 18.26
C GLU A 143 -24.46 -16.76 16.83
N MET A 144 -23.57 -17.64 16.33
CA MET A 144 -23.78 -18.33 15.06
C MET A 144 -24.82 -19.46 15.15
N VAL A 145 -24.92 -20.13 16.32
CA VAL A 145 -25.74 -21.31 16.55
C VAL A 145 -26.87 -21.08 17.54
N ARG A 146 -27.03 -19.85 18.03
CA ARG A 146 -28.04 -19.53 19.05
C ARG A 146 -29.43 -19.83 18.51
N ASP A 147 -30.28 -20.42 19.38
CA ASP A 147 -31.66 -20.83 19.10
C ASP A 147 -31.80 -21.89 17.95
N ILE A 148 -30.72 -22.60 17.58
CA ILE A 148 -30.73 -23.57 16.47
C ILE A 148 -31.70 -24.74 16.75
N ASP A 149 -31.92 -25.10 18.02
CA ASP A 149 -32.83 -26.14 18.48
C ASP A 149 -34.31 -25.71 18.42
N GLU A 150 -34.62 -24.48 18.04
CA GLU A 150 -35.97 -23.90 17.96
C GLU A 150 -36.54 -23.87 16.53
N GLU A 151 -36.17 -24.80 15.68
CA GLU A 151 -36.63 -24.94 14.27
C GLU A 151 -36.45 -23.68 13.43
N CYS A 152 -35.49 -22.83 13.79
CA CYS A 152 -35.22 -21.56 13.11
C CYS A 152 -34.53 -21.69 11.74
N VAL A 153 -33.92 -22.87 11.46
CA VAL A 153 -33.27 -23.22 10.18
C VAL A 153 -33.67 -24.64 9.78
N ASP A 154 -33.45 -24.99 8.50
CA ASP A 154 -33.72 -26.32 7.99
C ASP A 154 -32.57 -27.27 8.28
N PHE A 155 -32.93 -28.53 8.58
CA PHE A 155 -32.01 -29.63 8.76
C PHE A 155 -32.12 -30.61 7.59
N GLN A 156 -31.02 -31.26 7.27
CA GLN A 156 -30.96 -32.34 6.29
C GLN A 156 -30.23 -33.54 6.87
N ASP A 157 -30.45 -34.72 6.32
CA ASP A 157 -29.70 -35.90 6.70
C ASP A 157 -28.20 -35.71 6.36
N ASN A 158 -27.34 -36.20 7.24
CA ASN A 158 -25.91 -36.28 7.01
C ASN A 158 -25.57 -37.30 5.89
N TYR A 159 -24.30 -37.49 5.60
CA TYR A 159 -23.83 -38.35 4.51
C TYR A 159 -24.27 -39.83 4.61
N ASP A 160 -24.59 -40.34 5.81
CA ASP A 160 -25.00 -41.74 6.04
C ASP A 160 -26.44 -41.86 6.52
N GLY A 161 -27.20 -40.76 6.68
CA GLY A 161 -28.60 -40.72 7.10
C GLY A 161 -28.83 -41.08 8.55
N ARG A 162 -27.79 -41.11 9.41
CA ARG A 162 -27.92 -41.43 10.84
C ARG A 162 -28.11 -40.23 11.73
N ASN A 163 -27.57 -39.11 11.32
CA ASN A 163 -27.65 -37.84 12.03
C ASN A 163 -28.22 -36.77 11.10
N GLN A 164 -28.70 -35.69 11.66
CA GLN A 164 -29.11 -34.49 10.90
C GLN A 164 -28.11 -33.36 11.08
N GLU A 165 -27.90 -32.62 10.06
CA GLU A 165 -27.05 -31.41 10.06
C GLU A 165 -27.84 -30.20 9.56
N PRO A 166 -27.57 -28.98 10.06
CA PRO A 166 -28.24 -27.78 9.57
C PRO A 166 -27.75 -27.43 8.16
N THR A 167 -28.67 -27.05 7.30
CA THR A 167 -28.35 -26.57 5.95
C THR A 167 -27.61 -25.25 5.99
N ILE A 168 -27.96 -24.39 6.96
CA ILE A 168 -27.31 -23.11 7.27
C ILE A 168 -27.42 -22.86 8.77
N LEU A 169 -26.59 -21.94 9.31
CA LEU A 169 -26.69 -21.53 10.71
C LEU A 169 -27.56 -20.27 10.88
N PRO A 170 -28.17 -20.03 12.06
CA PRO A 170 -28.91 -18.80 12.34
C PRO A 170 -28.11 -17.51 12.16
N ALA A 171 -26.83 -17.51 12.52
CA ALA A 171 -25.83 -16.45 12.26
C ALA A 171 -26.34 -15.04 12.61
N ARG A 172 -26.54 -14.75 13.91
CA ARG A 172 -27.10 -13.46 14.40
C ARG A 172 -26.26 -12.20 14.13
N PHE A 173 -25.09 -12.33 13.49
CA PHE A 173 -24.30 -11.24 12.96
C PHE A 173 -23.86 -11.56 11.53
N PRO A 174 -23.57 -10.56 10.68
CA PRO A 174 -23.24 -10.74 9.28
C PRO A 174 -21.81 -11.32 9.12
N ASN A 175 -21.63 -12.60 9.47
CA ASN A 175 -20.34 -13.28 9.55
C ASN A 175 -19.56 -13.23 8.23
N LEU A 176 -20.24 -13.35 7.07
CA LEU A 176 -19.57 -13.32 5.77
C LEU A 176 -18.81 -12.02 5.53
N LEU A 177 -19.42 -10.89 5.88
CA LEU A 177 -18.76 -9.58 5.78
C LEU A 177 -17.80 -9.33 6.94
N ALA A 178 -18.13 -9.81 8.16
CA ALA A 178 -17.28 -9.61 9.34
C ALA A 178 -15.93 -10.34 9.22
N ASN A 179 -15.93 -11.60 8.78
CA ASN A 179 -14.73 -12.43 8.70
C ASN A 179 -14.18 -12.59 7.27
N GLY A 180 -14.97 -12.23 6.25
CA GLY A 180 -14.63 -12.51 4.87
C GLY A 180 -14.64 -13.99 4.52
N SER A 181 -14.30 -14.32 3.29
CA SER A 181 -14.11 -15.69 2.84
C SER A 181 -13.23 -15.73 1.59
N GLU A 182 -12.39 -16.76 1.47
CA GLU A 182 -11.59 -17.03 0.29
C GLU A 182 -11.78 -18.48 -0.14
N GLY A 183 -11.95 -18.73 -1.44
CA GLY A 183 -12.12 -20.09 -1.96
C GLY A 183 -11.92 -20.17 -3.45
N ILE A 184 -11.34 -21.28 -3.89
CA ILE A 184 -11.09 -21.59 -5.30
C ILE A 184 -11.98 -22.76 -5.69
N ALA A 185 -12.94 -22.51 -6.60
CA ALA A 185 -13.82 -23.51 -7.17
C ALA A 185 -13.44 -23.80 -8.63
N VAL A 186 -14.21 -24.63 -9.30
CA VAL A 186 -14.02 -24.89 -10.73
C VAL A 186 -14.56 -23.71 -11.53
N GLY A 187 -13.69 -23.05 -12.28
CA GLY A 187 -14.06 -21.93 -13.14
C GLY A 187 -14.35 -20.59 -12.43
N MET A 188 -14.32 -20.55 -11.09
CA MET A 188 -14.55 -19.33 -10.31
C MET A 188 -13.84 -19.37 -8.97
N ALA A 189 -13.59 -18.17 -8.40
CA ALA A 189 -13.00 -18.02 -7.09
C ALA A 189 -13.74 -16.91 -6.32
N THR A 190 -13.83 -17.05 -5.01
CA THR A 190 -14.32 -15.99 -4.12
C THR A 190 -13.17 -15.42 -3.29
N ARG A 191 -13.20 -14.10 -3.08
CA ARG A 191 -12.28 -13.39 -2.20
C ARG A 191 -13.00 -12.18 -1.62
N ILE A 192 -13.67 -12.40 -0.49
CA ILE A 192 -14.48 -11.40 0.22
C ILE A 192 -13.63 -10.87 1.37
N PRO A 193 -13.38 -9.54 1.44
CA PRO A 193 -12.59 -8.97 2.53
C PRO A 193 -13.38 -8.93 3.84
N PRO A 194 -12.70 -9.01 5.00
CA PRO A 194 -13.31 -8.81 6.31
C PRO A 194 -13.58 -7.34 6.61
N HIS A 195 -14.54 -7.06 7.52
CA HIS A 195 -14.95 -5.71 7.90
C HIS A 195 -15.11 -5.56 9.40
N ASN A 196 -15.11 -4.33 9.89
CA ASN A 196 -15.36 -4.01 11.28
C ASN A 196 -16.82 -4.23 11.66
N LEU A 197 -17.06 -4.93 12.79
CA LEU A 197 -18.40 -5.31 13.23
C LEU A 197 -19.27 -4.10 13.59
N ARG A 198 -18.70 -3.05 14.21
CA ARG A 198 -19.42 -1.81 14.54
C ARG A 198 -19.89 -1.06 13.30
N GLU A 199 -19.06 -1.04 12.26
CA GLU A 199 -19.40 -0.38 10.98
C GLU A 199 -20.47 -1.17 10.23
N LEU A 200 -20.33 -2.50 10.18
CA LEU A 200 -21.34 -3.38 9.59
C LEU A 200 -22.71 -3.22 10.28
N ALA A 201 -22.72 -3.19 11.60
CA ALA A 201 -23.97 -3.03 12.34
C ALA A 201 -24.66 -1.70 12.05
N ARG A 202 -23.90 -0.60 11.97
CA ARG A 202 -24.47 0.71 11.57
C ARG A 202 -25.09 0.65 10.17
N GLY A 203 -24.42 -0.03 9.23
CA GLY A 203 -24.96 -0.23 7.89
C GLY A 203 -26.22 -1.09 7.86
N VAL A 204 -26.24 -2.17 8.62
CA VAL A 204 -27.42 -3.06 8.77
C VAL A 204 -28.58 -2.33 9.45
N GLN A 205 -28.35 -1.58 10.53
CA GLN A 205 -29.37 -0.78 11.20
C GLN A 205 -30.00 0.22 10.24
N TRP A 206 -29.18 0.93 9.45
CA TRP A 206 -29.73 1.83 8.43
C TRP A 206 -30.68 1.11 7.45
N ALA A 207 -30.31 -0.12 7.03
CA ALA A 207 -31.15 -0.93 6.13
C ALA A 207 -32.46 -1.37 6.79
N LEU A 208 -32.43 -1.68 8.10
CA LEU A 208 -33.61 -2.06 8.88
C LEU A 208 -34.57 -0.88 9.09
N ASP A 209 -34.02 0.31 9.30
CA ASP A 209 -34.79 1.57 9.50
C ASP A 209 -35.39 2.09 8.19
N ASN A 210 -34.79 1.75 7.03
CA ASN A 210 -35.22 2.20 5.70
C ASN A 210 -35.58 1.02 4.78
N PRO A 211 -36.62 0.23 5.10
CA PRO A 211 -36.95 -1.00 4.36
C PRO A 211 -37.40 -0.74 2.91
N GLU A 212 -37.94 0.44 2.62
CA GLU A 212 -38.40 0.85 1.29
C GLU A 212 -37.30 1.51 0.45
N ALA A 213 -36.08 1.70 1.00
CA ALA A 213 -34.98 2.31 0.27
C ALA A 213 -34.65 1.51 -0.99
N SER A 214 -34.40 2.23 -2.07
CA SER A 214 -33.92 1.64 -3.31
C SER A 214 -32.54 0.99 -3.11
N ARG A 215 -32.12 0.19 -4.06
CA ARG A 215 -30.79 -0.41 -4.05
C ARG A 215 -29.67 0.63 -4.03
N GLU A 216 -29.83 1.70 -4.80
CA GLU A 216 -28.84 2.77 -4.94
C GLU A 216 -28.74 3.58 -3.62
N GLU A 217 -29.86 3.94 -3.02
CA GLU A 217 -29.89 4.67 -1.74
C GLU A 217 -29.22 3.88 -0.62
N LEU A 218 -29.51 2.56 -0.52
CA LEU A 218 -28.85 1.69 0.44
C LEU A 218 -27.35 1.64 0.20
N LEU A 219 -26.92 1.45 -1.05
CA LEU A 219 -25.49 1.36 -1.39
C LEU A 219 -24.74 2.65 -1.05
N GLU A 220 -25.32 3.82 -1.34
CA GLU A 220 -24.73 5.12 -1.00
C GLU A 220 -24.64 5.35 0.52
N ALA A 221 -25.64 4.88 1.28
CA ALA A 221 -25.57 4.90 2.74
C ALA A 221 -24.47 3.98 3.28
N LEU A 222 -24.38 2.75 2.75
CA LEU A 222 -23.37 1.78 3.15
C LEU A 222 -21.95 2.24 2.86
N LEU A 223 -21.69 2.90 1.72
CA LEU A 223 -20.39 3.48 1.37
C LEU A 223 -19.92 4.54 2.39
N LYS A 224 -20.86 5.23 3.05
CA LYS A 224 -20.54 6.21 4.11
C LYS A 224 -20.35 5.56 5.47
N LEU A 225 -21.11 4.52 5.80
CA LEU A 225 -21.13 3.88 7.10
C LEU A 225 -20.06 2.80 7.25
N ILE A 226 -19.66 2.17 6.14
CA ILE A 226 -18.64 1.12 6.04
C ILE A 226 -17.54 1.63 5.10
N PRO A 227 -16.57 2.41 5.61
CA PRO A 227 -15.59 3.11 4.78
C PRO A 227 -14.66 2.17 4.00
N GLY A 228 -14.52 0.91 4.43
CA GLY A 228 -13.69 -0.08 3.76
C GLY A 228 -13.47 -1.35 4.56
N PRO A 229 -12.76 -2.32 4.01
CA PRO A 229 -12.35 -3.53 4.73
C PRO A 229 -11.54 -3.23 5.99
N ASP A 230 -11.59 -4.14 6.95
CA ASP A 230 -10.84 -4.10 8.20
C ASP A 230 -10.10 -5.44 8.39
N PHE A 231 -8.84 -5.47 7.96
CA PHE A 231 -8.06 -6.70 7.94
C PHE A 231 -7.52 -7.06 9.33
N PRO A 232 -7.47 -8.36 9.68
CA PRO A 232 -6.99 -8.82 10.99
C PRO A 232 -5.53 -8.43 11.26
N THR A 233 -4.70 -8.30 10.22
CA THR A 233 -3.28 -7.91 10.31
C THR A 233 -3.05 -6.39 10.32
N GLY A 234 -4.12 -5.57 10.30
CA GLY A 234 -4.01 -4.11 10.24
C GLY A 234 -3.61 -3.62 8.86
N ALA A 235 -2.44 -3.03 8.75
CA ALA A 235 -1.91 -2.39 7.56
C ALA A 235 -2.69 -1.15 7.10
N THR A 236 -2.26 -0.54 6.00
CA THR A 236 -2.86 0.68 5.47
C THR A 236 -3.41 0.43 4.08
N ILE A 237 -4.67 0.82 3.84
CA ILE A 237 -5.27 0.82 2.50
C ILE A 237 -5.00 2.16 1.84
N LEU A 238 -4.56 2.13 0.58
CA LEU A 238 -4.26 3.31 -0.23
C LEU A 238 -5.41 3.62 -1.19
N GLY A 239 -6.07 4.76 -0.95
CA GLY A 239 -7.17 5.25 -1.78
C GLY A 239 -8.50 4.52 -1.58
N HIS A 240 -9.58 5.12 -2.07
CA HIS A 240 -10.95 4.60 -1.92
C HIS A 240 -11.47 3.88 -3.18
N LYS A 241 -10.86 4.11 -4.35
CA LYS A 241 -11.38 3.62 -5.63
C LYS A 241 -11.57 2.11 -5.67
N GLY A 242 -10.57 1.33 -5.23
CA GLY A 242 -10.67 -0.13 -5.22
C GLY A 242 -11.72 -0.66 -4.26
N ILE A 243 -11.99 0.05 -3.15
CA ILE A 243 -13.06 -0.24 -2.20
C ILE A 243 -14.42 0.02 -2.86
N GLU A 244 -14.58 1.22 -3.46
CA GLU A 244 -15.83 1.61 -4.11
C GLU A 244 -16.19 0.68 -5.27
N ASP A 245 -15.21 0.32 -6.11
CA ASP A 245 -15.40 -0.65 -7.20
C ASP A 245 -15.87 -2.01 -6.65
N ALA A 246 -15.24 -2.52 -5.56
CA ALA A 246 -15.64 -3.76 -4.93
C ALA A 246 -17.06 -3.70 -4.36
N TYR A 247 -17.43 -2.62 -3.70
CA TYR A 247 -18.74 -2.47 -3.06
C TYR A 247 -19.88 -2.27 -4.07
N ARG A 248 -19.63 -1.55 -5.18
CA ARG A 248 -20.62 -1.31 -6.23
C ARG A 248 -20.80 -2.51 -7.15
N THR A 249 -19.69 -3.17 -7.54
CA THR A 249 -19.72 -4.20 -8.60
C THR A 249 -19.47 -5.61 -8.11
N GLY A 250 -19.05 -5.76 -6.85
CA GLY A 250 -18.56 -7.03 -6.31
C GLY A 250 -17.13 -7.38 -6.73
N ARG A 251 -16.43 -6.48 -7.46
CA ARG A 251 -15.03 -6.67 -7.89
C ARG A 251 -14.24 -5.40 -7.76
N GLY A 252 -13.04 -5.49 -7.14
CA GLY A 252 -12.17 -4.34 -6.97
C GLY A 252 -10.75 -4.77 -6.61
N SER A 253 -9.79 -3.89 -6.83
CA SER A 253 -8.38 -4.10 -6.42
C SER A 253 -8.07 -3.12 -5.30
N ILE A 254 -7.88 -3.64 -4.08
CA ILE A 254 -7.66 -2.84 -2.88
C ILE A 254 -6.17 -2.91 -2.55
N THR A 255 -5.47 -1.78 -2.73
CA THR A 255 -4.03 -1.70 -2.46
C THR A 255 -3.78 -1.58 -0.97
N GLN A 256 -3.00 -2.51 -0.42
CA GLN A 256 -2.57 -2.53 0.98
C GLN A 256 -1.08 -2.24 1.06
N ARG A 257 -0.66 -1.50 2.08
CA ARG A 257 0.72 -1.19 2.38
C ARG A 257 1.03 -1.52 3.84
N ALA A 258 2.17 -2.17 4.07
CA ALA A 258 2.71 -2.44 5.40
C ALA A 258 2.91 -1.15 6.21
N VAL A 259 2.78 -1.24 7.52
CA VAL A 259 3.19 -0.16 8.42
C VAL A 259 4.66 -0.38 8.77
N VAL A 260 5.49 0.60 8.41
CA VAL A 260 6.94 0.54 8.59
C VAL A 260 7.39 1.80 9.30
N ASN A 261 8.06 1.64 10.44
CA ASN A 261 8.66 2.72 11.20
C ASN A 261 10.16 2.76 10.96
N VAL A 262 10.73 3.96 10.95
CA VAL A 262 12.19 4.14 10.93
C VAL A 262 12.64 4.28 12.37
N GLU A 263 13.42 3.31 12.86
CA GLU A 263 13.95 3.28 14.21
C GLU A 263 15.50 3.24 14.19
N GLU A 264 16.14 3.84 15.16
CA GLU A 264 17.57 3.67 15.37
C GLU A 264 17.83 2.55 16.39
N ILE A 265 18.43 1.46 15.92
CA ILE A 265 18.74 0.29 16.75
C ILE A 265 20.26 0.08 16.76
N GLN A 266 20.89 0.18 17.93
CA GLN A 266 22.35 0.00 18.12
C GLN A 266 23.18 0.93 17.21
N GLY A 267 22.76 2.19 17.03
CA GLY A 267 23.47 3.17 16.22
C GLY A 267 23.36 2.95 14.71
N ARG A 268 22.31 2.22 14.26
CA ARG A 268 21.98 2.00 12.84
C ARG A 268 20.52 2.29 12.58
N GLN A 269 20.24 2.94 11.48
CA GLN A 269 18.87 3.08 10.99
C GLN A 269 18.32 1.72 10.56
N CYS A 270 17.11 1.42 10.99
CA CYS A 270 16.38 0.21 10.69
C CYS A 270 14.97 0.54 10.21
N LEU A 271 14.49 -0.22 9.25
CA LEU A 271 13.08 -0.23 8.89
C LEU A 271 12.40 -1.34 9.68
N VAL A 272 11.50 -0.97 10.58
CA VAL A 272 10.80 -1.91 11.45
C VAL A 272 9.38 -2.07 10.94
N VAL A 273 9.07 -3.26 10.42
CA VAL A 273 7.74 -3.61 9.90
C VAL A 273 6.90 -4.16 11.04
N THR A 274 5.85 -3.43 11.42
CA THR A 274 4.95 -3.79 12.53
C THR A 274 3.62 -4.37 12.06
N GLU A 275 3.19 -4.06 10.84
CA GLU A 275 1.97 -4.58 10.24
C GLU A 275 2.23 -4.95 8.78
N LEU A 276 1.69 -6.08 8.34
CA LEU A 276 1.82 -6.57 6.96
C LEU A 276 0.46 -6.57 6.26
N PRO A 277 0.44 -6.42 4.93
CA PRO A 277 -0.76 -6.65 4.14
C PRO A 277 -1.35 -8.03 4.44
N TYR A 278 -2.67 -8.12 4.41
CA TYR A 278 -3.38 -9.36 4.75
C TYR A 278 -2.96 -10.52 3.86
N GLN A 279 -2.71 -11.69 4.49
CA GLN A 279 -2.23 -12.93 3.85
C GLN A 279 -0.77 -12.89 3.34
N VAL A 280 -0.01 -11.85 3.62
CA VAL A 280 1.43 -11.86 3.34
C VAL A 280 2.16 -12.68 4.40
N ASN A 281 2.95 -13.64 3.93
CA ASN A 281 3.80 -14.48 4.79
C ASN A 281 5.12 -13.74 5.07
N PRO A 282 5.46 -13.45 6.36
CA PRO A 282 6.66 -12.69 6.73
C PRO A 282 7.97 -13.41 6.38
N ASP A 283 8.03 -14.75 6.48
CA ASP A 283 9.24 -15.51 6.17
C ASP A 283 9.54 -15.45 4.67
N ASN A 284 8.53 -15.72 3.84
CA ASN A 284 8.67 -15.62 2.38
C ASN A 284 8.99 -14.19 1.92
N LEU A 285 8.48 -13.18 2.62
CA LEU A 285 8.81 -11.78 2.37
C LEU A 285 10.28 -11.48 2.70
N ALA A 286 10.78 -11.96 3.85
CA ALA A 286 12.17 -11.80 4.25
C ALA A 286 13.12 -12.48 3.24
N ASP A 287 12.82 -13.71 2.81
CA ASP A 287 13.56 -14.42 1.78
C ASP A 287 13.58 -13.65 0.44
N LYS A 288 12.44 -13.10 0.03
CA LYS A 288 12.33 -12.28 -1.19
C LYS A 288 13.17 -11.02 -1.11
N ILE A 289 13.17 -10.32 0.03
CA ILE A 289 14.02 -9.15 0.25
C ILE A 289 15.49 -9.54 0.19
N ALA A 290 15.90 -10.62 0.87
CA ALA A 290 17.28 -11.12 0.85
C ALA A 290 17.72 -11.50 -0.57
N GLN A 291 16.83 -12.07 -1.39
CA GLN A 291 17.10 -12.37 -2.78
C GLN A 291 17.35 -11.09 -3.60
N LEU A 292 16.46 -10.07 -3.48
CA LEU A 292 16.62 -8.80 -4.19
C LEU A 292 17.92 -8.07 -3.83
N VAL A 293 18.39 -8.21 -2.59
CA VAL A 293 19.68 -7.66 -2.14
C VAL A 293 20.85 -8.42 -2.79
N ARG A 294 20.80 -9.75 -2.83
CA ARG A 294 21.83 -10.58 -3.51
C ARG A 294 21.91 -10.29 -5.00
N ASP A 295 20.76 -10.10 -5.64
CA ASP A 295 20.65 -9.79 -7.07
C ASP A 295 21.00 -8.32 -7.41
N GLY A 296 21.34 -7.50 -6.40
CA GLY A 296 21.68 -6.08 -6.57
C GLY A 296 20.52 -5.19 -6.99
N GLN A 297 19.27 -5.70 -6.93
CA GLN A 297 18.08 -4.95 -7.32
C GLN A 297 17.59 -3.99 -6.22
N VAL A 298 17.95 -4.25 -4.96
CA VAL A 298 17.75 -3.36 -3.82
C VAL A 298 19.08 -3.24 -3.10
N THR A 299 19.56 -2.00 -2.97
CA THR A 299 20.81 -1.69 -2.26
C THR A 299 20.51 -1.04 -0.91
N GLY A 300 21.51 -0.88 -0.06
CA GLY A 300 21.35 -0.17 1.21
C GLY A 300 20.89 -1.02 2.40
N ILE A 301 20.61 -2.32 2.22
CA ILE A 301 20.25 -3.24 3.31
C ILE A 301 21.51 -4.00 3.76
N ALA A 302 21.71 -4.08 5.08
CA ALA A 302 22.82 -4.79 5.70
C ALA A 302 22.39 -6.14 6.27
N ASP A 303 21.21 -6.24 6.90
CA ASP A 303 20.73 -7.45 7.60
C ASP A 303 19.20 -7.44 7.67
N ILE A 304 18.60 -8.61 7.87
CA ILE A 304 17.16 -8.78 8.09
C ILE A 304 16.97 -9.72 9.27
N ARG A 305 16.15 -9.31 10.25
CA ARG A 305 15.88 -10.07 11.47
C ARG A 305 14.38 -10.16 11.70
N ASP A 306 13.91 -11.34 12.02
CA ASP A 306 12.57 -11.52 12.55
C ASP A 306 12.61 -11.52 14.09
N GLU A 307 12.06 -10.48 14.69
CA GLU A 307 11.92 -10.30 16.13
C GLU A 307 10.48 -10.48 16.58
N THR A 308 9.64 -11.09 15.74
CA THR A 308 8.22 -11.34 16.01
C THR A 308 8.06 -12.28 17.19
N SER A 309 7.22 -11.90 18.14
CA SER A 309 6.91 -12.74 19.31
C SER A 309 5.49 -12.48 19.80
N GLY A 310 4.97 -13.37 20.67
CA GLY A 310 3.67 -13.17 21.30
C GLY A 310 3.56 -11.92 22.18
N ARG A 311 4.70 -11.31 22.55
CA ARG A 311 4.75 -10.07 23.34
C ARG A 311 4.90 -8.82 22.49
N THR A 312 5.70 -8.90 21.43
CA THR A 312 6.01 -7.75 20.56
C THR A 312 5.03 -7.61 19.39
N GLY A 313 4.24 -8.65 19.09
CA GLY A 313 3.51 -8.73 17.84
C GLY A 313 4.44 -8.91 16.64
N GLN A 314 3.97 -8.58 15.44
CA GLN A 314 4.77 -8.61 14.21
C GLN A 314 5.91 -7.57 14.30
N ARG A 315 7.15 -8.03 14.12
CA ARG A 315 8.34 -7.17 14.15
C ARG A 315 9.43 -7.73 13.25
N LEU A 316 9.37 -7.38 11.96
CA LEU A 316 10.44 -7.68 11.00
C LEU A 316 11.37 -6.47 10.89
N VAL A 317 12.63 -6.62 11.29
CA VAL A 317 13.63 -5.56 11.36
C VAL A 317 14.57 -5.67 10.17
N ILE A 318 14.59 -4.64 9.32
CA ILE A 318 15.49 -4.53 8.16
C ILE A 318 16.57 -3.50 8.51
N VAL A 319 17.78 -3.96 8.77
CA VAL A 319 18.91 -3.12 9.17
C VAL A 319 19.53 -2.47 7.94
N LEU A 320 19.67 -1.16 7.94
CA LEU A 320 20.22 -0.42 6.82
C LEU A 320 21.76 -0.28 6.92
N LYS A 321 22.42 -0.08 5.78
CA LYS A 321 23.82 0.35 5.71
C LYS A 321 23.92 1.81 6.17
N ARG A 322 25.11 2.25 6.60
CA ARG A 322 25.31 3.61 7.15
C ARG A 322 25.02 4.74 6.15
N ASP A 323 25.28 4.47 4.88
CA ASP A 323 25.12 5.37 3.73
C ASP A 323 23.76 5.26 3.05
N ALA A 324 22.84 4.48 3.59
CA ALA A 324 21.56 4.25 2.97
C ALA A 324 20.50 5.26 3.42
N VAL A 325 19.77 5.81 2.46
CA VAL A 325 18.61 6.67 2.71
C VAL A 325 17.38 5.79 2.96
N ALA A 326 16.87 5.78 4.19
CA ALA A 326 15.78 4.90 4.62
C ALA A 326 14.54 5.00 3.72
N LYS A 327 14.13 6.22 3.32
CA LYS A 327 12.97 6.46 2.44
C LYS A 327 13.14 5.82 1.07
N VAL A 328 14.32 5.90 0.47
CA VAL A 328 14.62 5.32 -0.84
C VAL A 328 14.59 3.79 -0.79
N VAL A 329 15.20 3.20 0.25
CA VAL A 329 15.16 1.73 0.44
C VAL A 329 13.72 1.27 0.63
N LEU A 330 12.95 1.96 1.47
CA LEU A 330 11.54 1.64 1.73
C LEU A 330 10.68 1.71 0.46
N ASN A 331 10.84 2.76 -0.35
CA ASN A 331 10.12 2.92 -1.61
C ASN A 331 10.45 1.80 -2.61
N ASN A 332 11.73 1.41 -2.70
CA ASN A 332 12.14 0.26 -3.51
C ASN A 332 11.52 -1.05 -3.02
N LEU A 333 11.43 -1.25 -1.70
CA LEU A 333 10.79 -2.40 -1.10
C LEU A 333 9.28 -2.43 -1.40
N TYR A 334 8.56 -1.31 -1.29
CA TYR A 334 7.15 -1.21 -1.66
C TYR A 334 6.90 -1.57 -3.14
N LYS A 335 7.79 -1.14 -4.02
CA LYS A 335 7.64 -1.42 -5.47
C LYS A 335 7.95 -2.85 -5.85
N ARG A 336 8.85 -3.54 -5.13
CA ARG A 336 9.43 -4.84 -5.55
C ARG A 336 9.03 -6.01 -4.68
N THR A 337 8.35 -5.78 -3.56
CA THR A 337 7.98 -6.81 -2.58
C THR A 337 6.52 -6.66 -2.14
N GLN A 338 6.06 -7.67 -1.38
CA GLN A 338 4.72 -7.69 -0.80
C GLN A 338 4.55 -6.76 0.43
N LEU A 339 5.52 -5.87 0.73
CA LEU A 339 5.28 -4.77 1.67
C LEU A 339 4.21 -3.81 1.15
N GLN A 340 3.98 -3.79 -0.17
CA GLN A 340 2.77 -3.26 -0.78
C GLN A 340 2.20 -4.32 -1.72
N ASP A 341 0.94 -4.71 -1.51
CA ASP A 341 0.27 -5.73 -2.30
C ASP A 341 -1.18 -5.35 -2.57
N ASN A 342 -1.77 -5.96 -3.59
CA ASN A 342 -3.16 -5.73 -3.96
C ASN A 342 -4.01 -6.90 -3.50
N PHE A 343 -5.11 -6.61 -2.81
CA PHE A 343 -6.18 -7.56 -2.51
C PHE A 343 -7.21 -7.52 -3.64
N PRO A 344 -7.25 -8.52 -4.54
CA PRO A 344 -8.23 -8.57 -5.62
C PRO A 344 -9.57 -9.07 -5.07
N ALA A 345 -10.42 -8.15 -4.62
CA ALA A 345 -11.75 -8.50 -4.13
C ALA A 345 -12.62 -9.09 -5.25
N ASN A 346 -13.22 -10.24 -4.98
CA ASN A 346 -14.26 -10.88 -5.78
C ASN A 346 -15.35 -11.40 -4.84
N MET A 347 -16.40 -10.64 -4.69
CA MET A 347 -17.45 -10.84 -3.68
C MET A 347 -18.50 -11.84 -4.20
N LEU A 348 -18.07 -13.09 -4.41
CA LEU A 348 -18.86 -14.19 -4.90
C LEU A 348 -19.34 -15.07 -3.74
N ALA A 349 -20.65 -15.30 -3.64
CA ALA A 349 -21.27 -16.16 -2.61
C ALA A 349 -22.42 -16.98 -3.20
N LEU A 350 -22.85 -18.01 -2.49
CA LEU A 350 -24.01 -18.79 -2.84
C LEU A 350 -25.29 -18.09 -2.35
N VAL A 351 -26.21 -17.85 -3.27
CA VAL A 351 -27.57 -17.39 -3.02
C VAL A 351 -28.51 -18.50 -3.45
N ASP A 352 -29.17 -19.16 -2.52
CA ASP A 352 -30.04 -20.30 -2.78
C ASP A 352 -29.37 -21.39 -3.63
N GLY A 353 -28.10 -21.71 -3.29
CA GLY A 353 -27.30 -22.71 -3.97
C GLY A 353 -26.70 -22.24 -5.31
N VAL A 354 -26.96 -21.02 -5.76
CA VAL A 354 -26.44 -20.47 -7.04
C VAL A 354 -25.32 -19.47 -6.77
N PRO A 355 -24.13 -19.61 -7.37
CA PRO A 355 -23.04 -18.65 -7.20
C PRO A 355 -23.38 -17.30 -7.85
N ARG A 356 -23.32 -16.22 -7.09
CA ARG A 356 -23.56 -14.84 -7.54
C ARG A 356 -22.51 -13.89 -7.03
N THR A 357 -22.01 -13.02 -7.90
CA THR A 357 -21.20 -11.86 -7.49
C THR A 357 -22.16 -10.76 -7.03
N LEU A 358 -22.02 -10.33 -5.79
CA LEU A 358 -22.92 -9.39 -5.15
C LEU A 358 -22.20 -8.08 -4.83
N SER A 359 -22.92 -6.97 -4.89
CA SER A 359 -22.55 -5.68 -4.30
C SER A 359 -22.81 -5.69 -2.79
N LEU A 360 -22.27 -4.71 -2.06
CA LEU A 360 -22.38 -4.66 -0.60
C LEU A 360 -23.84 -4.62 -0.11
N ASP A 361 -24.71 -3.87 -0.81
CA ASP A 361 -26.14 -3.82 -0.53
C ASP A 361 -26.81 -5.21 -0.65
N GLY A 362 -26.35 -6.00 -1.62
CA GLY A 362 -26.85 -7.37 -1.82
C GLY A 362 -26.55 -8.28 -0.63
N PHE A 363 -25.33 -8.23 -0.10
CA PHE A 363 -24.97 -9.00 1.12
C PHE A 363 -25.83 -8.60 2.33
N VAL A 364 -25.97 -7.30 2.56
CA VAL A 364 -26.76 -6.78 3.69
C VAL A 364 -28.23 -7.21 3.56
N ARG A 365 -28.84 -7.08 2.38
CA ARG A 365 -30.23 -7.48 2.14
C ARG A 365 -30.47 -8.99 2.37
N HIS A 366 -29.58 -9.83 1.84
CA HIS A 366 -29.70 -11.28 2.02
C HIS A 366 -29.56 -11.68 3.48
N TRP A 367 -28.63 -11.09 4.22
CA TRP A 367 -28.47 -11.35 5.64
C TRP A 367 -29.68 -10.86 6.44
N VAL A 368 -30.18 -9.65 6.21
CA VAL A 368 -31.40 -9.10 6.87
C VAL A 368 -32.61 -9.99 6.61
N SER A 369 -32.82 -10.39 5.35
CA SER A 369 -33.93 -11.30 5.01
C SER A 369 -33.83 -12.63 5.75
N HIS A 370 -32.61 -13.20 5.87
CA HIS A 370 -32.36 -14.41 6.64
C HIS A 370 -32.67 -14.24 8.12
N GLN A 371 -32.24 -13.12 8.73
CA GLN A 371 -32.54 -12.86 10.14
C GLN A 371 -34.03 -12.70 10.42
N ILE A 372 -34.77 -12.05 9.56
CA ILE A 372 -36.24 -11.94 9.67
C ILE A 372 -36.87 -13.34 9.61
N ASP A 373 -36.44 -14.21 8.71
CA ASP A 373 -36.95 -15.58 8.62
C ASP A 373 -36.62 -16.39 9.89
N VAL A 374 -35.41 -16.31 10.41
CA VAL A 374 -34.97 -16.92 11.66
C VAL A 374 -35.89 -16.49 12.83
N ILE A 375 -36.17 -15.18 12.94
CA ILE A 375 -37.02 -14.63 14.01
C ILE A 375 -38.47 -15.13 13.89
N VAL A 376 -39.01 -15.13 12.69
CA VAL A 376 -40.38 -15.60 12.42
C VAL A 376 -40.52 -17.10 12.75
N ARG A 377 -39.57 -17.92 12.30
CA ARG A 377 -39.56 -19.38 12.56
C ARG A 377 -39.41 -19.69 14.05
N ARG A 378 -38.42 -19.04 14.70
CA ARG A 378 -38.21 -19.14 16.16
C ARG A 378 -39.47 -18.73 16.93
N SER A 379 -40.10 -17.62 16.54
CA SER A 379 -41.32 -17.14 17.21
C SER A 379 -42.50 -18.09 17.02
N ARG A 380 -42.63 -18.73 15.86
CA ARG A 380 -43.65 -19.78 15.62
C ARG A 380 -43.40 -21.03 16.49
N PHE A 381 -42.16 -21.45 16.61
CA PHE A 381 -41.78 -22.55 17.49
C PHE A 381 -42.14 -22.23 18.95
N ARG A 382 -41.72 -21.06 19.45
CA ARG A 382 -42.02 -20.60 20.81
C ARG A 382 -43.52 -20.43 21.04
N LEU A 383 -44.25 -19.92 20.06
CA LEU A 383 -45.71 -19.79 20.11
C LEU A 383 -46.35 -21.16 20.25
N ARG A 384 -46.00 -22.12 19.38
CA ARG A 384 -46.53 -23.49 19.46
C ARG A 384 -46.27 -24.11 20.83
N LYS A 385 -45.06 -24.00 21.38
CA LYS A 385 -44.72 -24.52 22.70
C LYS A 385 -45.45 -23.81 23.83
N ALA A 386 -45.65 -22.51 23.72
CA ALA A 386 -46.39 -21.73 24.70
C ALA A 386 -47.91 -22.08 24.67
N GLU A 387 -48.49 -22.25 23.47
CA GLU A 387 -49.86 -22.66 23.28
C GLU A 387 -50.11 -24.09 23.78
N GLU A 388 -49.23 -25.04 23.45
CA GLU A 388 -49.28 -26.42 23.98
C GLU A 388 -49.26 -26.44 25.52
N ARG A 389 -48.39 -25.64 26.13
CA ARG A 389 -48.27 -25.56 27.59
C ARG A 389 -49.48 -24.87 28.25
N LEU A 390 -49.92 -23.76 27.68
CA LEU A 390 -51.09 -23.01 28.13
C LEU A 390 -52.36 -23.89 28.10
N HIS A 391 -52.53 -24.62 27.01
CA HIS A 391 -53.63 -25.57 26.86
C HIS A 391 -53.69 -26.60 27.98
N ILE A 392 -52.57 -27.17 28.36
CA ILE A 392 -52.48 -28.11 29.50
C ILE A 392 -52.82 -27.40 30.83
N LEU A 393 -52.32 -26.19 31.08
CA LEU A 393 -52.60 -25.43 32.30
C LEU A 393 -54.07 -25.05 32.42
N GLU A 394 -54.75 -24.70 31.34
CA GLU A 394 -56.14 -24.38 31.29
C GLU A 394 -57.00 -25.62 31.73
N GLY A 395 -56.63 -26.84 31.26
CA GLY A 395 -57.25 -28.06 31.72
C GLY A 395 -57.02 -28.34 33.21
N LEU A 396 -55.76 -28.09 33.66
CA LEU A 396 -55.45 -28.25 35.12
C LEU A 396 -56.21 -27.26 36.02
N LEU A 397 -56.39 -26.02 35.59
CA LEU A 397 -57.15 -25.00 36.32
C LEU A 397 -58.62 -25.42 36.41
N LYS A 398 -59.29 -25.91 35.36
CA LYS A 398 -60.65 -26.46 35.38
C LYS A 398 -60.75 -27.63 36.34
N ALA A 399 -59.77 -28.53 36.41
CA ALA A 399 -59.70 -29.64 37.27
C ALA A 399 -59.60 -29.24 38.78
N ILE A 400 -58.79 -28.21 39.09
CA ILE A 400 -58.59 -27.66 40.42
C ILE A 400 -59.85 -26.94 40.90
N ASP A 401 -60.58 -26.23 40.02
CA ASP A 401 -61.82 -25.54 40.34
C ASP A 401 -62.97 -26.54 40.65
N ALA A 402 -62.96 -27.74 40.05
CA ALA A 402 -63.89 -28.79 40.26
C ALA A 402 -63.28 -29.99 41.01
N LEU A 403 -62.37 -29.75 41.96
CA LEU A 403 -61.51 -30.76 42.59
C LEU A 403 -62.21 -31.93 43.19
N ASP A 404 -63.26 -31.66 43.96
CA ASP A 404 -64.05 -32.72 44.66
C ASP A 404 -64.70 -33.64 43.63
N ALA A 405 -65.26 -33.10 42.55
CA ALA A 405 -65.91 -33.89 41.52
C ALA A 405 -64.87 -34.75 40.75
N VAL A 406 -63.68 -34.20 40.48
CA VAL A 406 -62.54 -34.89 39.81
C VAL A 406 -62.10 -36.07 40.71
N ILE A 407 -61.88 -35.87 42.01
CA ILE A 407 -61.46 -36.94 42.95
C ILE A 407 -62.50 -38.02 43.03
N ALA A 408 -63.78 -37.62 43.14
CA ALA A 408 -64.89 -38.60 43.22
C ALA A 408 -64.99 -39.42 41.93
N LEU A 409 -64.82 -38.83 40.79
CA LEU A 409 -64.78 -39.50 39.44
C LEU A 409 -63.62 -40.48 39.34
N ILE A 410 -62.41 -40.07 39.64
CA ILE A 410 -61.22 -40.92 39.56
C ILE A 410 -61.34 -42.13 40.49
N ARG A 411 -61.82 -41.95 41.72
CA ARG A 411 -62.01 -43.05 42.73
C ARG A 411 -63.05 -44.08 42.30
N ARG A 412 -64.11 -43.69 41.59
CA ARG A 412 -65.16 -44.61 41.13
C ARG A 412 -64.91 -45.32 39.85
N SER A 413 -63.89 -44.81 39.04
CA SER A 413 -63.54 -45.38 37.75
C SER A 413 -62.66 -46.63 37.89
N PRO A 414 -63.05 -47.77 37.33
CA PRO A 414 -62.33 -49.03 37.43
C PRO A 414 -60.98 -49.03 36.61
N THR A 415 -60.92 -48.26 35.57
CA THR A 415 -59.76 -48.21 34.71
C THR A 415 -59.35 -46.77 34.46
N THR A 416 -58.06 -46.52 34.10
CA THR A 416 -57.52 -45.19 33.72
C THR A 416 -58.24 -44.63 32.49
N GLU A 417 -58.67 -45.54 31.58
CA GLU A 417 -59.38 -45.18 30.35
C GLU A 417 -60.77 -44.63 30.62
N GLU A 418 -61.51 -45.29 31.51
CA GLU A 418 -62.83 -44.82 31.97
C GLU A 418 -62.71 -43.49 32.75
N ALA A 419 -61.67 -43.35 33.57
CA ALA A 419 -61.39 -42.09 34.28
C ALA A 419 -61.09 -40.95 33.29
N ARG A 420 -60.32 -41.20 32.28
CA ARG A 420 -59.99 -40.24 31.22
C ARG A 420 -61.25 -39.80 30.46
N THR A 421 -62.01 -40.74 29.96
CA THR A 421 -63.24 -40.44 29.24
C THR A 421 -64.25 -39.69 30.15
N GLY A 422 -64.32 -40.09 31.40
CA GLY A 422 -65.17 -39.41 32.41
C GLY A 422 -64.74 -37.98 32.71
N LEU A 423 -63.41 -37.69 32.78
CA LEU A 423 -62.88 -36.33 32.93
C LEU A 423 -63.13 -35.45 31.68
N MET A 424 -63.02 -36.03 30.54
CA MET A 424 -63.36 -35.31 29.29
C MET A 424 -64.82 -34.86 29.27
N GLY A 425 -65.74 -35.72 29.69
CA GLY A 425 -67.19 -35.36 29.80
C GLY A 425 -67.52 -34.43 30.94
N LEU A 426 -66.82 -34.51 32.07
CA LEU A 426 -67.05 -33.69 33.25
C LEU A 426 -66.59 -32.26 33.13
N LEU A 427 -65.44 -32.07 32.61
CA LEU A 427 -64.75 -30.78 32.61
C LEU A 427 -64.73 -30.09 31.20
N ASP A 428 -65.25 -30.74 30.19
CA ASP A 428 -65.14 -30.32 28.80
C ASP A 428 -63.68 -30.02 28.45
N VAL A 429 -62.82 -31.06 28.51
CA VAL A 429 -61.39 -31.07 28.23
C VAL A 429 -61.08 -32.16 27.22
N ASP A 430 -60.02 -32.01 26.52
CA ASP A 430 -59.55 -33.00 25.54
C ASP A 430 -58.69 -34.11 26.20
N GLU A 431 -58.26 -35.06 25.39
CA GLU A 431 -57.51 -36.23 25.83
C GLU A 431 -56.15 -35.82 26.46
N ALA A 432 -55.41 -34.82 25.86
CA ALA A 432 -54.13 -34.37 26.39
C ALA A 432 -54.30 -33.68 27.78
N GLN A 433 -55.36 -32.89 27.95
CA GLN A 433 -55.69 -32.25 29.20
C GLN A 433 -56.11 -33.26 30.25
N ALA A 434 -56.93 -34.23 29.87
CA ALA A 434 -57.38 -35.31 30.76
C ALA A 434 -56.19 -36.17 31.22
N GLU A 435 -55.26 -36.51 30.38
CA GLU A 435 -54.05 -37.26 30.74
C GLU A 435 -53.17 -36.46 31.72
N ALA A 436 -53.00 -35.13 31.45
CA ALA A 436 -52.28 -34.23 32.35
C ALA A 436 -52.92 -34.14 33.74
N ILE A 437 -54.27 -34.15 33.81
CA ILE A 437 -55.01 -34.18 35.06
C ILE A 437 -54.76 -35.49 35.79
N LEU A 438 -54.80 -36.62 35.09
CA LEU A 438 -54.57 -37.95 35.70
C LEU A 438 -53.14 -38.13 36.23
N SER A 439 -52.17 -37.49 35.56
CA SER A 439 -50.75 -37.49 35.98
C SER A 439 -50.44 -36.50 37.11
N LEU A 440 -51.43 -35.68 37.53
CA LEU A 440 -51.26 -34.65 38.55
C LEU A 440 -50.92 -35.26 39.95
N GLN A 441 -49.79 -34.82 40.49
CA GLN A 441 -49.34 -35.22 41.82
C GLN A 441 -50.20 -34.53 42.92
N LEU A 442 -50.63 -35.25 43.95
CA LEU A 442 -51.45 -34.72 45.08
C LEU A 442 -50.83 -33.46 45.72
N ARG A 443 -49.52 -33.33 45.76
CA ARG A 443 -48.85 -32.14 46.32
C ARG A 443 -49.20 -30.85 45.58
N ARG A 444 -49.53 -30.92 44.24
CA ARG A 444 -49.89 -29.77 43.41
C ARG A 444 -51.29 -29.25 43.66
N LEU A 445 -52.06 -29.90 44.53
CA LEU A 445 -53.41 -29.47 44.95
C LEU A 445 -53.35 -28.41 46.06
N ALA A 446 -52.20 -28.11 46.62
CA ALA A 446 -52.07 -27.10 47.69
C ALA A 446 -52.37 -25.70 47.14
N ALA A 447 -52.94 -24.81 47.97
CA ALA A 447 -53.34 -23.46 47.59
C ALA A 447 -52.18 -22.61 46.92
N LEU A 448 -50.97 -22.80 47.43
CA LEU A 448 -49.79 -22.13 46.85
C LEU A 448 -49.43 -22.60 45.44
N GLU A 449 -49.65 -23.89 45.14
CA GLU A 449 -49.37 -24.43 43.79
C GLU A 449 -50.47 -24.02 42.80
N ARG A 450 -51.72 -23.85 43.25
CA ARG A 450 -52.76 -23.23 42.41
C ARG A 450 -52.44 -21.83 41.97
N LEU A 451 -51.91 -20.95 42.83
CA LEU A 451 -51.44 -19.62 42.49
C LEU A 451 -50.39 -19.66 41.49
N LYS A 452 -49.41 -20.56 41.64
CA LYS A 452 -48.31 -20.69 40.63
C LYS A 452 -48.81 -21.12 39.25
N ILE A 453 -49.76 -22.05 39.20
CA ILE A 453 -50.38 -22.50 37.94
C ILE A 453 -51.13 -21.34 37.27
N GLN A 454 -51.83 -20.53 38.06
CA GLN A 454 -52.55 -19.36 37.57
C GLN A 454 -51.57 -18.29 37.06
N GLU A 455 -50.54 -17.96 37.85
CA GLU A 455 -49.47 -17.02 37.42
C GLU A 455 -48.77 -17.48 36.13
N GLU A 456 -48.37 -18.78 36.05
CA GLU A 456 -47.77 -19.37 34.82
C GLU A 456 -48.72 -19.24 33.61
N SER A 457 -50.04 -19.46 33.82
CA SER A 457 -51.03 -19.32 32.75
C SER A 457 -51.19 -17.87 32.27
N GLU A 458 -51.18 -16.88 33.17
CA GLU A 458 -51.26 -15.46 32.83
C GLU A 458 -50.00 -15.00 32.08
N GLU A 459 -48.80 -15.41 32.53
CA GLU A 459 -47.53 -15.14 31.85
C GLU A 459 -47.51 -15.73 30.43
N LEU A 460 -47.94 -16.99 30.28
CA LEU A 460 -48.01 -17.65 28.98
C LEU A 460 -49.04 -16.98 28.04
N ARG A 461 -50.20 -16.53 28.55
CA ARG A 461 -51.18 -15.79 27.75
C ARG A 461 -50.59 -14.47 27.22
N ALA A 462 -49.85 -13.74 28.06
CA ALA A 462 -49.16 -12.52 27.67
C ALA A 462 -48.11 -12.83 26.60
N ARG A 463 -47.32 -13.91 26.80
CA ARG A 463 -46.29 -14.35 25.86
C ARG A 463 -46.84 -14.81 24.51
N VAL A 464 -47.96 -15.58 24.53
CA VAL A 464 -48.68 -15.99 23.30
C VAL A 464 -49.16 -14.78 22.52
N LYS A 465 -49.72 -13.77 23.21
CA LYS A 465 -50.13 -12.52 22.57
C LYS A 465 -48.95 -11.80 21.94
N ASP A 466 -47.87 -11.62 22.67
CA ASP A 466 -46.64 -10.97 22.19
C ASP A 466 -46.04 -11.69 20.98
N LEU A 467 -45.89 -13.03 21.02
CA LEU A 467 -45.37 -13.83 19.92
C LEU A 467 -46.26 -13.73 18.65
N ARG A 468 -47.57 -13.67 18.79
CA ARG A 468 -48.50 -13.47 17.68
C ARG A 468 -48.33 -12.08 17.05
N GLU A 469 -48.10 -11.05 17.86
CA GLU A 469 -47.83 -9.70 17.43
C GLU A 469 -46.47 -9.60 16.67
N ILE A 470 -45.43 -10.30 17.19
CA ILE A 470 -44.10 -10.37 16.50
C ILE A 470 -44.26 -11.02 15.13
N ILE A 471 -44.99 -12.16 15.04
CA ILE A 471 -45.20 -12.86 13.76
C ILE A 471 -45.95 -11.99 12.75
N ALA A 472 -46.90 -11.17 13.20
CA ALA A 472 -47.77 -10.34 12.37
C ALA A 472 -47.13 -9.01 11.94
N SER A 473 -46.11 -8.51 12.68
CA SER A 473 -45.55 -7.16 12.45
C SER A 473 -44.14 -7.20 11.90
N PRO A 474 -43.92 -6.92 10.62
CA PRO A 474 -42.56 -6.78 10.04
C PRO A 474 -41.72 -5.71 10.76
N GLU A 475 -42.31 -4.65 11.26
CA GLU A 475 -41.62 -3.62 12.02
C GLU A 475 -41.03 -4.16 13.32
N ARG A 476 -41.84 -4.94 14.12
CA ARG A 476 -41.33 -5.60 15.32
C ARG A 476 -40.20 -6.61 15.01
N GLN A 477 -40.33 -7.35 13.91
CA GLN A 477 -39.29 -8.28 13.46
C GLN A 477 -37.97 -7.55 13.20
N ARG A 478 -37.99 -6.43 12.46
CA ARG A 478 -36.82 -5.60 12.21
C ARG A 478 -36.24 -5.02 13.50
N GLY A 479 -37.11 -4.55 14.42
CA GLY A 479 -36.67 -4.06 15.74
C GLY A 479 -35.91 -5.12 16.52
N ILE A 480 -36.40 -6.38 16.58
CA ILE A 480 -35.70 -7.48 17.24
C ILE A 480 -34.34 -7.77 16.60
N VAL A 481 -34.22 -7.76 15.25
CA VAL A 481 -32.92 -7.92 14.58
C VAL A 481 -31.94 -6.80 14.97
N SER A 482 -32.43 -5.56 15.01
CA SER A 482 -31.63 -4.40 15.41
C SER A 482 -31.12 -4.52 16.85
N ASP A 483 -32.01 -4.86 17.80
CA ASP A 483 -31.68 -5.00 19.23
C ASP A 483 -30.67 -6.13 19.46
N GLU A 484 -30.89 -7.28 18.84
CA GLU A 484 -30.00 -8.44 18.95
C GLU A 484 -28.62 -8.17 18.36
N LEU A 485 -28.54 -7.46 17.23
CA LEU A 485 -27.28 -7.05 16.63
C LEU A 485 -26.57 -6.00 17.50
N ALA A 486 -27.30 -5.06 18.09
CA ALA A 486 -26.74 -4.05 19.01
C ALA A 486 -26.11 -4.69 20.24
N GLU A 487 -26.78 -5.69 20.86
CA GLU A 487 -26.25 -6.49 21.99
C GLU A 487 -24.91 -7.16 21.61
N ILE A 488 -24.83 -7.75 20.41
CA ILE A 488 -23.63 -8.43 19.92
C ILE A 488 -22.49 -7.43 19.71
N VAL A 489 -22.80 -6.26 19.16
CA VAL A 489 -21.81 -5.21 18.90
C VAL A 489 -21.30 -4.58 20.20
N GLU A 490 -22.16 -4.37 21.18
CA GLU A 490 -21.75 -3.89 22.50
C GLU A 490 -20.75 -4.86 23.16
N LYS A 491 -20.98 -6.15 23.01
CA LYS A 491 -20.18 -7.19 23.67
C LYS A 491 -18.89 -7.55 22.91
N TYR A 492 -18.91 -7.53 21.58
CA TYR A 492 -17.81 -8.05 20.75
C TYR A 492 -17.24 -7.03 19.76
N GLY A 493 -17.82 -5.85 19.63
CA GLY A 493 -17.36 -4.81 18.74
C GLY A 493 -16.06 -4.17 19.25
N ASP A 494 -15.07 -4.05 18.37
CA ASP A 494 -13.77 -3.43 18.64
C ASP A 494 -13.49 -2.29 17.67
N GLU A 495 -12.36 -1.60 17.87
CA GLU A 495 -11.91 -0.53 16.99
C GLU A 495 -11.35 -1.10 15.68
N ARG A 496 -11.39 -0.26 14.63
CA ARG A 496 -10.79 -0.56 13.33
C ARG A 496 -9.29 -0.75 13.46
N ARG A 497 -8.74 -1.79 12.84
CA ARG A 497 -7.30 -2.08 12.78
C ARG A 497 -6.64 -1.49 11.55
N THR A 498 -7.27 -1.59 10.37
CA THR A 498 -6.73 -1.12 9.10
C THR A 498 -6.99 0.37 8.91
N ARG A 499 -5.96 1.15 8.62
CA ARG A 499 -6.09 2.58 8.28
C ARG A 499 -6.42 2.74 6.80
N ILE A 500 -7.19 3.76 6.45
CA ILE A 500 -7.47 4.12 5.07
C ILE A 500 -6.94 5.54 4.85
N VAL A 501 -6.03 5.69 3.89
CA VAL A 501 -5.39 6.97 3.57
C VAL A 501 -5.63 7.34 2.12
N PRO A 502 -5.64 8.64 1.76
CA PRO A 502 -5.67 9.05 0.37
C PRO A 502 -4.53 8.41 -0.42
N PHE A 503 -4.74 8.17 -1.71
CA PHE A 503 -3.68 7.68 -2.58
C PHE A 503 -2.87 8.87 -3.10
N ASP A 504 -1.62 9.00 -2.68
CA ASP A 504 -0.73 10.10 -3.03
C ASP A 504 -0.16 10.01 -4.47
N GLY A 505 -0.68 9.10 -5.28
CA GLY A 505 -0.20 8.83 -6.64
C GLY A 505 0.77 7.64 -6.72
N GLU A 506 1.13 7.26 -7.95
CA GLU A 506 2.15 6.22 -8.16
C GLU A 506 3.53 6.79 -7.80
N MET A 507 4.37 6.00 -7.13
CA MET A 507 5.77 6.35 -6.87
C MET A 507 6.50 6.63 -8.18
N SER A 508 7.06 7.83 -8.32
CA SER A 508 7.88 8.19 -9.47
C SER A 508 9.21 7.42 -9.46
N MET A 509 9.91 7.39 -10.60
CA MET A 509 11.27 6.83 -10.63
C MET A 509 12.23 7.64 -9.74
N GLU A 510 11.95 8.91 -9.54
CA GLU A 510 12.72 9.81 -8.66
C GLU A 510 12.66 9.38 -7.19
N ASP A 511 11.48 8.95 -6.70
CA ASP A 511 11.31 8.48 -5.32
C ASP A 511 12.11 7.22 -4.98
N LEU A 512 12.66 6.54 -6.00
CA LEU A 512 13.43 5.30 -5.87
C LEU A 512 14.95 5.53 -5.93
N ILE A 513 15.39 6.75 -6.25
CA ILE A 513 16.79 7.12 -6.45
C ILE A 513 17.17 8.13 -5.38
N PRO A 514 18.30 7.97 -4.66
CA PRO A 514 18.74 8.96 -3.71
C PRO A 514 19.11 10.27 -4.43
N GLU A 515 18.75 11.41 -3.86
CA GLU A 515 19.25 12.69 -4.31
C GLU A 515 20.68 12.83 -3.80
N GLU A 516 21.64 12.83 -4.71
CA GLU A 516 23.07 12.90 -4.45
C GLU A 516 23.70 13.92 -5.38
N ASP A 517 24.76 14.57 -4.90
CA ASP A 517 25.59 15.45 -5.72
C ASP A 517 26.49 14.62 -6.61
N VAL A 518 26.47 14.94 -7.90
CA VAL A 518 27.25 14.24 -8.92
C VAL A 518 28.01 15.22 -9.81
N VAL A 519 29.23 14.84 -10.15
CA VAL A 519 30.03 15.55 -11.17
C VAL A 519 29.66 15.01 -12.54
N VAL A 520 29.17 15.86 -13.40
CA VAL A 520 28.91 15.54 -14.80
C VAL A 520 30.11 15.94 -15.65
N THR A 521 30.60 14.98 -16.41
CA THR A 521 31.69 15.21 -17.37
C THR A 521 31.21 14.86 -18.77
N ILE A 522 31.31 15.81 -19.71
CA ILE A 522 30.94 15.61 -21.12
C ILE A 522 32.13 16.01 -21.98
N THR A 523 32.54 15.12 -22.90
CA THR A 523 33.63 15.37 -23.83
C THR A 523 33.10 15.97 -25.14
N ARG A 524 33.97 16.61 -25.91
CA ARG A 524 33.65 17.18 -27.22
C ARG A 524 33.14 16.12 -28.20
N SER A 525 33.67 14.90 -28.13
CA SER A 525 33.20 13.79 -28.96
C SER A 525 31.88 13.17 -28.43
N GLY A 526 31.22 13.79 -27.44
CA GLY A 526 29.89 13.43 -27.00
C GLY A 526 29.84 12.28 -25.98
N TYR A 527 30.94 11.93 -25.30
CA TYR A 527 30.91 10.97 -24.20
C TYR A 527 30.52 11.68 -22.90
N ALA A 528 29.51 11.18 -22.22
CA ALA A 528 29.03 11.70 -20.95
C ALA A 528 29.11 10.64 -19.85
N LYS A 529 29.36 11.10 -18.63
CA LYS A 529 29.27 10.31 -17.39
C LYS A 529 28.89 11.19 -16.22
N ARG A 530 28.30 10.57 -15.19
CA ARG A 530 28.20 11.15 -13.85
C ARG A 530 29.13 10.39 -12.90
N THR A 531 29.75 11.08 -11.99
CA THR A 531 30.64 10.51 -10.97
C THR A 531 30.25 11.11 -9.63
N ARG A 532 30.17 10.31 -8.57
CA ARG A 532 29.86 10.82 -7.23
C ARG A 532 30.93 11.79 -6.78
N THR A 533 30.54 12.88 -6.12
CA THR A 533 31.46 13.94 -5.62
C THR A 533 32.49 13.39 -4.66
N ASP A 534 32.18 12.35 -3.88
CA ASP A 534 33.12 11.66 -2.94
C ASP A 534 34.41 11.18 -3.65
N SER A 535 34.35 10.89 -4.96
CA SER A 535 35.49 10.47 -5.76
C SER A 535 36.49 11.60 -6.09
N TYR A 536 36.09 12.86 -5.79
CA TYR A 536 36.90 14.07 -6.06
C TYR A 536 37.36 14.77 -4.78
N ARG A 537 37.47 14.08 -3.63
CA ARG A 537 37.91 14.69 -2.35
C ARG A 537 39.15 15.53 -2.49
N SER A 538 39.09 16.73 -1.90
CA SER A 538 40.12 17.77 -1.97
C SER A 538 41.49 17.30 -1.53
N GLN A 539 42.51 17.55 -2.34
CA GLN A 539 43.93 17.44 -1.98
C GLN A 539 44.41 18.75 -1.41
N HIS A 540 45.20 18.71 -0.34
CA HIS A 540 45.84 19.90 0.24
C HIS A 540 46.75 20.60 -0.78
N ARG A 541 46.95 21.93 -0.61
CA ARG A 541 47.82 22.80 -1.38
C ARG A 541 49.15 22.13 -1.72
N GLY A 542 49.53 22.06 -3.04
CA GLY A 542 50.77 21.51 -3.53
C GLY A 542 50.66 20.16 -4.27
N GLY A 543 49.46 19.60 -4.42
CA GLY A 543 49.22 18.38 -5.22
C GLY A 543 49.38 18.61 -6.71
N LYS A 544 49.97 17.65 -7.44
CA LYS A 544 49.94 17.62 -8.93
C LYS A 544 48.49 17.40 -9.35
N GLY A 545 47.91 18.28 -10.16
CA GLY A 545 46.50 18.21 -10.63
C GLY A 545 46.04 16.81 -11.03
N ILE A 546 44.79 16.51 -10.77
CA ILE A 546 44.16 15.16 -10.96
C ILE A 546 43.59 15.10 -12.38
N ARG A 547 43.84 13.99 -13.12
CA ARG A 547 43.16 13.70 -14.38
C ARG A 547 41.70 13.37 -14.13
N GLY A 548 40.76 14.12 -14.72
CA GLY A 548 39.34 13.92 -14.59
C GLY A 548 38.71 12.85 -15.49
N ALA A 549 39.45 12.37 -16.53
CA ALA A 549 38.99 11.30 -17.41
C ALA A 549 40.19 10.73 -18.20
N THR A 550 40.14 9.45 -18.61
CA THR A 550 41.03 8.85 -19.58
C THR A 550 40.45 9.14 -20.97
N LEU A 551 41.02 10.18 -21.64
CA LEU A 551 40.57 10.63 -22.96
C LEU A 551 41.31 9.86 -24.07
N ARG A 552 40.73 9.77 -25.28
CA ARG A 552 41.47 9.43 -26.50
C ARG A 552 42.41 10.59 -26.86
N GLU A 553 43.44 10.34 -27.69
CA GLU A 553 44.48 11.32 -28.02
C GLU A 553 43.92 12.64 -28.61
N ASP A 554 42.67 12.60 -29.19
CA ASP A 554 42.02 13.73 -29.84
C ASP A 554 40.73 14.22 -29.15
N ASP A 555 40.36 13.70 -27.97
CA ASP A 555 39.12 14.07 -27.25
C ASP A 555 39.43 15.01 -26.06
N VAL A 556 38.55 15.96 -25.79
CA VAL A 556 38.72 16.99 -24.77
C VAL A 556 37.43 17.10 -23.94
N VAL A 557 37.55 17.28 -22.63
CA VAL A 557 36.40 17.61 -21.77
C VAL A 557 35.88 18.99 -22.15
N ASP A 558 34.63 19.07 -22.57
CA ASP A 558 33.98 20.31 -23.02
C ASP A 558 33.07 20.90 -21.94
N HIS A 559 32.36 20.03 -21.20
CA HIS A 559 31.50 20.43 -20.05
C HIS A 559 31.88 19.62 -18.81
N PHE A 560 32.08 20.35 -17.72
CA PHE A 560 32.37 19.81 -16.41
C PHE A 560 31.66 20.66 -15.36
N PHE A 561 30.70 20.08 -14.64
CA PHE A 561 29.93 20.79 -13.63
C PHE A 561 29.36 19.81 -12.56
N VAL A 562 29.02 20.35 -11.41
CA VAL A 562 28.37 19.61 -10.33
C VAL A 562 26.86 19.85 -10.42
N THR A 563 26.07 18.83 -10.22
CA THR A 563 24.61 18.87 -10.19
C THR A 563 24.06 17.81 -9.25
N THR A 564 22.75 17.79 -8.98
CA THR A 564 22.13 16.68 -8.26
C THR A 564 21.54 15.63 -9.21
N THR A 565 21.40 14.41 -8.73
CA THR A 565 20.78 13.32 -9.51
C THR A 565 19.37 13.67 -10.00
N HIS A 566 18.62 14.52 -9.27
CA HIS A 566 17.23 14.86 -9.57
C HIS A 566 17.03 16.09 -10.46
N ARG A 567 18.07 16.87 -10.73
CA ARG A 567 17.95 18.05 -11.57
C ARG A 567 17.81 17.70 -13.03
N TRP A 568 17.11 18.53 -13.78
CA TRP A 568 17.03 18.45 -15.23
C TRP A 568 18.31 18.97 -15.86
N LEU A 569 18.81 18.26 -16.85
CA LEU A 569 19.90 18.68 -17.73
C LEU A 569 19.31 18.90 -19.11
N LEU A 570 19.43 20.13 -19.61
CA LEU A 570 19.01 20.53 -20.93
C LEU A 570 20.25 20.55 -21.87
N PHE A 571 20.21 19.69 -22.86
CA PHE A 571 21.27 19.55 -23.86
C PHE A 571 20.89 20.31 -25.13
N PHE A 572 21.51 21.45 -25.37
CA PHE A 572 21.33 22.24 -26.58
C PHE A 572 22.33 21.80 -27.63
N THR A 573 21.87 21.62 -28.87
CA THR A 573 22.72 21.11 -29.97
C THR A 573 23.04 22.17 -31.01
N ASN A 574 24.09 21.90 -31.80
CA ASN A 574 24.50 22.72 -32.95
C ASN A 574 23.34 22.89 -33.96
N TYR A 575 22.39 21.97 -34.03
CA TYR A 575 21.19 22.07 -34.89
C TYR A 575 20.05 22.91 -34.27
N GLY A 576 20.31 23.61 -33.15
CA GLY A 576 19.30 24.45 -32.50
C GLY A 576 18.16 23.68 -31.86
N ARG A 577 18.39 22.42 -31.48
CA ARG A 577 17.45 21.57 -30.75
C ARG A 577 17.85 21.53 -29.29
N VAL A 578 16.88 21.18 -28.44
CA VAL A 578 17.13 20.89 -27.03
C VAL A 578 16.53 19.53 -26.66
N TYR A 579 17.32 18.73 -25.97
CA TYR A 579 16.96 17.48 -25.35
C TYR A 579 17.03 17.66 -23.85
N ARG A 580 16.31 16.81 -23.12
CA ARG A 580 16.36 16.83 -21.65
C ARG A 580 16.57 15.44 -21.09
N ALA A 581 17.31 15.36 -20.01
CA ALA A 581 17.47 14.17 -19.19
C ALA A 581 17.59 14.55 -17.72
N LYS A 582 17.25 13.66 -16.82
CA LYS A 582 17.55 13.83 -15.40
C LYS A 582 19.01 13.46 -15.12
N GLY A 583 19.63 14.07 -14.10
CA GLY A 583 21.01 13.75 -13.71
C GLY A 583 21.22 12.24 -13.47
N TYR A 584 20.23 11.54 -12.89
CA TYR A 584 20.29 10.09 -12.65
C TYR A 584 20.22 9.24 -13.93
N GLU A 585 19.76 9.77 -15.07
CA GLU A 585 19.71 9.04 -16.34
C GLU A 585 21.09 8.97 -17.02
N LEU A 586 22.01 9.87 -16.65
CA LEU A 586 23.39 9.79 -17.14
C LEU A 586 24.09 8.53 -16.61
N PRO A 587 24.94 7.87 -17.42
CA PRO A 587 25.66 6.69 -17.02
C PRO A 587 26.61 6.98 -15.85
N GLU A 588 26.50 6.18 -14.80
CA GLU A 588 27.43 6.23 -13.68
C GLU A 588 28.78 5.65 -14.06
N GLY A 589 29.84 6.33 -13.69
CA GLY A 589 31.17 5.89 -14.00
C GLY A 589 32.22 6.40 -13.01
N GLY A 590 33.25 5.57 -12.77
CA GLY A 590 34.39 5.99 -11.97
C GLY A 590 35.12 7.17 -12.63
N ARG A 591 35.95 7.88 -11.85
CA ARG A 591 36.70 9.05 -12.29
C ARG A 591 37.50 8.79 -13.59
N ASP A 592 38.13 7.63 -13.71
CA ASP A 592 38.97 7.27 -14.87
C ASP A 592 38.19 6.61 -16.03
N SER A 593 36.87 6.39 -15.87
CA SER A 593 36.04 5.80 -16.94
C SER A 593 35.78 6.78 -18.06
N LYS A 594 35.61 6.26 -19.28
CA LYS A 594 35.30 7.05 -20.47
C LYS A 594 33.84 7.56 -20.50
N GLY A 595 32.92 6.89 -19.80
CA GLY A 595 31.49 7.12 -19.92
C GLY A 595 30.87 6.47 -21.16
N GLN A 596 29.67 6.90 -21.52
CA GLN A 596 28.92 6.47 -22.71
C GLN A 596 28.61 7.65 -23.61
N HIS A 597 28.50 7.38 -24.91
CA HIS A 597 28.14 8.42 -25.87
C HIS A 597 26.68 8.86 -25.66
N VAL A 598 26.42 10.16 -25.61
CA VAL A 598 25.11 10.76 -25.36
C VAL A 598 24.03 10.34 -26.37
N ALA A 599 24.42 9.98 -27.61
CA ALA A 599 23.50 9.43 -28.60
C ALA A 599 22.88 8.09 -28.20
N ASN A 600 23.41 7.39 -27.18
CA ASN A 600 22.78 6.23 -26.59
C ASN A 600 21.66 6.59 -25.60
N LEU A 601 21.69 7.82 -25.09
CA LEU A 601 20.74 8.35 -24.12
C LEU A 601 19.72 9.28 -24.81
N LEU A 602 20.19 10.13 -25.72
CA LEU A 602 19.40 11.16 -26.39
C LEU A 602 19.31 10.80 -27.88
N ALA A 603 18.14 10.91 -28.47
CA ALA A 603 17.90 10.57 -29.88
C ALA A 603 18.44 11.64 -30.83
N PHE A 604 19.77 11.84 -30.86
CA PHE A 604 20.45 12.78 -31.72
C PHE A 604 20.33 12.39 -33.19
N GLN A 605 20.28 13.40 -34.05
CA GLN A 605 20.34 13.21 -35.48
C GLN A 605 21.83 13.01 -35.96
N PRO A 606 22.07 12.43 -37.13
CA PRO A 606 23.42 12.30 -37.65
C PRO A 606 24.12 13.68 -37.77
N GLY A 607 25.31 13.81 -37.18
CA GLY A 607 26.06 15.06 -37.16
C GLY A 607 25.60 16.09 -36.12
N GLU A 608 24.66 15.71 -35.25
CA GLU A 608 24.23 16.56 -34.14
C GLU A 608 25.21 16.44 -32.98
N GLU A 609 25.70 17.57 -32.47
CA GLU A 609 26.68 17.70 -31.40
C GLU A 609 26.15 18.61 -30.29
N ILE A 610 26.61 18.41 -29.05
CA ILE A 610 26.25 19.27 -27.91
C ILE A 610 26.97 20.61 -28.09
N ALA A 611 26.19 21.69 -28.10
CA ALA A 611 26.71 23.06 -28.13
C ALA A 611 26.73 23.68 -26.70
N GLN A 612 25.73 23.35 -25.87
CA GLN A 612 25.59 23.86 -24.50
C GLN A 612 24.83 22.89 -23.66
N VAL A 613 25.21 22.76 -22.39
CA VAL A 613 24.43 22.05 -21.36
C VAL A 613 24.05 23.05 -20.29
N MET A 614 22.80 22.91 -19.79
CA MET A 614 22.27 23.76 -18.76
C MET A 614 21.58 22.88 -17.70
N GLU A 615 21.83 23.15 -16.46
CA GLU A 615 21.13 22.59 -15.31
C GLU A 615 19.85 23.39 -15.07
N LEU A 616 18.77 22.68 -14.68
CA LEU A 616 17.49 23.27 -14.36
C LEU A 616 16.84 22.51 -13.19
N GLN A 617 16.47 23.24 -12.13
CA GLN A 617 15.74 22.64 -11.01
C GLN A 617 14.31 22.32 -11.42
N ASP A 618 13.61 23.32 -11.94
CA ASP A 618 12.28 23.21 -12.52
C ASP A 618 12.06 24.28 -13.60
N TYR A 619 10.89 24.23 -14.27
CA TYR A 619 10.57 25.18 -15.32
C TYR A 619 9.95 26.50 -14.79
N GLU A 620 9.94 26.73 -13.48
CA GLU A 620 9.50 27.94 -12.80
C GLU A 620 10.68 28.75 -12.23
N GLN A 621 11.90 28.21 -12.28
CA GLN A 621 13.14 28.81 -11.78
C GLN A 621 13.44 30.19 -12.41
N ALA A 622 12.99 30.46 -13.63
CA ALA A 622 13.14 31.73 -14.33
C ALA A 622 11.99 32.00 -15.31
N ASP A 623 11.73 33.25 -15.64
CA ASP A 623 10.68 33.64 -16.57
C ASP A 623 10.97 33.17 -18.01
N TYR A 624 12.25 33.29 -18.43
CA TYR A 624 12.66 33.11 -19.82
C TYR A 624 13.96 32.30 -19.92
N LEU A 625 14.10 31.67 -21.07
CA LEU A 625 15.36 31.15 -21.61
C LEU A 625 15.80 32.04 -22.76
N VAL A 626 17.07 32.49 -22.75
CA VAL A 626 17.68 33.24 -23.81
C VAL A 626 18.76 32.42 -24.53
N LEU A 627 18.70 32.38 -25.83
CA LEU A 627 19.61 31.67 -26.70
C LEU A 627 20.39 32.68 -27.56
N ALA A 628 21.66 32.42 -27.78
CA ALA A 628 22.53 33.25 -28.66
C ALA A 628 23.26 32.38 -29.66
N THR A 629 23.34 32.86 -30.91
CA THR A 629 24.03 32.16 -32.02
C THR A 629 25.38 32.81 -32.32
N ARG A 630 26.26 32.08 -33.00
CA ARG A 630 27.59 32.50 -33.37
C ARG A 630 27.60 33.78 -34.21
N ARG A 631 26.56 33.97 -35.06
CA ARG A 631 26.38 35.19 -35.88
C ARG A 631 25.74 36.35 -35.13
N GLY A 632 25.58 36.23 -33.80
CA GLY A 632 25.10 37.30 -32.92
C GLY A 632 23.58 37.48 -32.92
N LEU A 633 22.81 36.50 -33.35
CA LEU A 633 21.37 36.49 -33.13
C LEU A 633 21.05 36.11 -31.68
N VAL A 634 20.07 36.76 -31.08
CA VAL A 634 19.56 36.46 -29.74
C VAL A 634 18.05 36.23 -29.76
N LYS A 635 17.59 35.36 -28.89
CA LYS A 635 16.19 34.98 -28.81
C LYS A 635 15.78 34.80 -27.37
N LYS A 636 14.67 35.40 -26.95
CA LYS A 636 14.03 35.24 -25.66
C LYS A 636 12.74 34.42 -25.82
N THR A 637 12.56 33.36 -25.03
CA THR A 637 11.38 32.47 -25.05
C THR A 637 11.00 32.15 -23.63
N ARG A 638 9.70 32.03 -23.30
CA ARG A 638 9.24 31.59 -21.95
C ARG A 638 9.83 30.20 -21.64
N LEU A 639 10.39 30.05 -20.43
CA LEU A 639 11.02 28.79 -20.00
C LEU A 639 10.04 27.62 -20.04
N SER A 640 8.80 27.84 -19.66
CA SER A 640 7.72 26.83 -19.67
C SER A 640 7.46 26.21 -21.07
N GLU A 641 7.78 26.92 -22.16
CA GLU A 641 7.61 26.37 -23.52
C GLU A 641 8.58 25.21 -23.83
N TYR A 642 9.63 25.05 -23.05
CA TYR A 642 10.61 23.96 -23.17
C TYR A 642 10.27 22.72 -22.39
N ASN A 643 9.21 22.74 -21.55
CA ASN A 643 8.73 21.58 -20.82
C ASN A 643 8.00 20.61 -21.76
N SER A 644 8.75 19.63 -22.27
CA SER A 644 8.24 18.67 -23.24
C SER A 644 8.76 17.27 -22.98
N ASN A 645 7.88 16.27 -23.01
CA ASN A 645 8.19 14.85 -22.82
C ASN A 645 8.64 14.14 -24.10
N ARG A 646 8.96 14.87 -25.19
CA ARG A 646 9.34 14.27 -26.48
C ARG A 646 10.78 13.78 -26.42
N SER A 647 11.00 12.48 -26.53
CA SER A 647 12.32 11.83 -26.55
C SER A 647 13.23 12.29 -27.74
N GLY A 648 12.63 12.65 -28.88
CA GLY A 648 13.34 13.16 -30.05
C GLY A 648 13.77 14.63 -29.95
N GLY A 649 13.68 15.22 -28.73
CA GLY A 649 14.01 16.64 -28.53
C GLY A 649 12.99 17.60 -29.19
N VAL A 650 13.14 18.88 -28.90
CA VAL A 650 12.33 19.94 -29.51
C VAL A 650 13.19 21.03 -30.10
N ILE A 651 12.68 21.73 -31.11
CA ILE A 651 13.37 22.88 -31.69
C ILE A 651 13.46 23.96 -30.62
N ALA A 652 14.67 24.40 -30.30
CA ALA A 652 14.95 25.48 -29.36
C ALA A 652 15.08 26.82 -30.11
N ILE A 653 15.72 26.82 -31.29
CA ILE A 653 15.88 27.96 -32.16
C ILE A 653 16.02 27.46 -33.60
N ASN A 654 15.39 28.16 -34.57
CA ASN A 654 15.67 27.93 -36.00
C ASN A 654 16.92 28.66 -36.43
N LEU A 655 17.97 27.92 -36.75
CA LEU A 655 19.25 28.48 -37.25
C LEU A 655 19.10 28.92 -38.68
N ARG A 656 19.61 30.12 -38.99
CA ARG A 656 19.62 30.70 -40.36
C ARG A 656 20.79 30.16 -41.13
N GLN A 657 20.60 30.01 -42.44
CA GLN A 657 21.71 29.76 -43.38
C GLN A 657 22.28 31.09 -43.88
N ASP A 658 23.58 31.14 -44.24
CA ASP A 658 24.21 32.20 -44.99
C ASP A 658 23.95 32.05 -46.49
N GLU A 659 24.52 32.97 -47.27
CA GLU A 659 24.47 32.94 -48.74
C GLU A 659 25.20 31.72 -49.35
N GLU A 660 26.13 31.12 -48.61
CA GLU A 660 26.90 29.93 -48.97
C GLU A 660 26.21 28.62 -48.54
N GLY A 661 25.08 28.70 -47.80
CA GLY A 661 24.30 27.54 -47.35
C GLY A 661 24.73 26.94 -45.99
N ASN A 662 25.71 27.59 -45.30
CA ASN A 662 26.13 27.12 -43.97
C ASN A 662 25.15 27.58 -42.89
N TYR A 663 24.74 26.68 -42.00
CA TYR A 663 23.89 27.03 -40.86
C TYR A 663 24.70 27.83 -39.83
N ASP A 664 23.95 28.73 -39.13
CA ASP A 664 24.48 29.37 -37.93
C ASP A 664 24.59 28.32 -36.81
N GLU A 665 25.37 28.59 -35.78
CA GLU A 665 25.57 27.67 -34.63
C GLU A 665 25.07 28.30 -33.34
N LEU A 666 24.47 27.50 -32.48
CA LEU A 666 24.11 27.90 -31.10
C LEU A 666 25.39 27.97 -30.26
N VAL A 667 25.63 29.09 -29.58
CA VAL A 667 26.83 29.31 -28.75
C VAL A 667 26.47 29.30 -27.25
N SER A 668 25.34 29.89 -26.86
CA SER A 668 25.05 30.09 -25.46
C SER A 668 23.53 30.00 -25.17
N ALA A 669 23.20 29.44 -24.01
CA ALA A 669 21.87 29.39 -23.43
C ALA A 669 21.94 29.86 -21.96
N ARG A 670 21.07 30.79 -21.56
CA ARG A 670 21.02 31.32 -20.19
C ARG A 670 19.57 31.51 -19.74
N LEU A 671 19.34 31.28 -18.47
CA LEU A 671 18.09 31.64 -17.78
C LEU A 671 18.05 33.17 -17.62
N LEU A 672 16.90 33.76 -17.79
CA LEU A 672 16.67 35.19 -17.66
C LEU A 672 15.42 35.48 -16.86
N SER A 673 15.55 36.30 -15.82
CA SER A 673 14.43 36.85 -15.08
C SER A 673 14.10 38.27 -15.55
N THR A 674 12.91 38.72 -15.29
CA THR A 674 12.45 40.07 -15.68
C THR A 674 13.31 41.16 -15.02
N GLY A 675 13.77 42.11 -15.79
CA GLY A 675 14.59 43.27 -15.35
C GLY A 675 16.10 43.07 -15.49
N GLN A 676 16.58 41.94 -15.96
CA GLN A 676 18.00 41.68 -16.17
C GLN A 676 18.47 42.11 -17.55
N ASP A 677 19.78 42.32 -17.68
CA ASP A 677 20.48 42.72 -18.93
C ASP A 677 21.17 41.51 -19.56
N LEU A 678 21.39 41.58 -20.87
CA LEU A 678 22.25 40.66 -21.60
C LEU A 678 23.59 41.32 -21.90
N LEU A 679 24.68 40.62 -21.66
CA LEU A 679 26.04 40.98 -22.02
C LEU A 679 26.61 40.00 -23.05
N LEU A 680 26.79 40.46 -24.25
CA LEU A 680 27.37 39.69 -25.37
C LEU A 680 28.85 40.02 -25.51
N VAL A 681 29.72 39.02 -25.74
CA VAL A 681 31.16 39.19 -25.90
C VAL A 681 31.63 38.49 -27.18
N SER A 682 32.37 39.18 -28.04
CA SER A 682 32.92 38.61 -29.25
C SER A 682 34.33 38.07 -29.04
N ARG A 683 34.78 37.17 -29.94
CA ARG A 683 36.10 36.58 -29.93
C ARG A 683 37.21 37.65 -30.11
N ALA A 684 36.98 38.68 -30.93
CA ALA A 684 37.91 39.79 -31.15
C ALA A 684 37.83 40.84 -30.01
N GLY A 685 37.20 40.56 -28.87
CA GLY A 685 37.27 41.41 -27.69
C GLY A 685 36.34 42.63 -27.70
N GLN A 686 35.18 42.53 -28.33
CA GLN A 686 34.11 43.52 -28.25
C GLN A 686 33.01 43.00 -27.34
N SER A 687 32.27 43.90 -26.64
CA SER A 687 31.10 43.53 -25.86
C SER A 687 29.95 44.50 -26.08
N LEU A 688 28.72 43.99 -25.95
CA LEU A 688 27.51 44.80 -26.02
C LEU A 688 26.55 44.39 -24.86
N ARG A 689 26.24 45.35 -23.99
CA ARG A 689 25.24 45.19 -22.92
C ARG A 689 23.96 45.95 -23.29
N PHE A 690 22.79 45.29 -23.12
CA PHE A 690 21.51 45.94 -23.38
C PHE A 690 20.42 45.34 -22.46
N HIS A 691 19.36 46.09 -22.17
CA HIS A 691 18.22 45.62 -21.42
C HIS A 691 17.48 44.52 -22.17
N ALA A 692 17.15 43.43 -21.46
CA ALA A 692 16.40 42.31 -22.00
C ALA A 692 14.89 42.40 -21.72
N ASP A 693 14.36 43.66 -21.65
CA ASP A 693 12.94 43.93 -21.53
C ASP A 693 12.15 43.54 -22.79
N ASP A 694 10.81 43.62 -22.75
CA ASP A 694 9.98 43.26 -23.89
C ASP A 694 9.98 44.24 -25.04
N ASP A 695 10.41 45.49 -24.80
CA ASP A 695 10.58 46.50 -25.84
C ASP A 695 11.84 46.26 -26.65
N THR A 696 12.94 45.92 -26.01
CA THR A 696 14.21 45.66 -26.62
C THR A 696 14.33 44.25 -27.20
N LEU A 697 13.86 43.23 -26.43
CA LEU A 697 13.92 41.81 -26.80
C LEU A 697 12.57 41.14 -26.47
N ARG A 698 11.63 41.26 -27.41
CA ARG A 698 10.31 40.65 -27.26
C ARG A 698 10.37 39.13 -27.17
N PRO A 699 9.64 38.50 -26.23
CA PRO A 699 9.52 37.06 -26.17
C PRO A 699 8.91 36.49 -27.45
N THR A 700 9.50 35.42 -27.95
CA THR A 700 9.05 34.72 -29.17
C THR A 700 8.94 33.23 -28.95
N GLY A 701 8.11 32.56 -29.75
CA GLY A 701 7.93 31.11 -29.62
C GLY A 701 9.19 30.31 -29.97
N ARG A 702 9.25 29.09 -29.50
CA ARG A 702 10.40 28.15 -29.61
C ARG A 702 11.01 28.06 -31.05
N ALA A 703 10.15 27.92 -32.06
CA ALA A 703 10.55 27.67 -33.44
C ALA A 703 10.82 28.96 -34.23
N THR A 704 11.39 30.00 -33.63
CA THR A 704 11.82 31.24 -34.30
C THR A 704 13.33 31.36 -34.35
N SER A 705 13.86 32.20 -35.26
CA SER A 705 15.32 32.37 -35.50
C SER A 705 15.97 33.45 -34.62
N GLY A 706 15.20 34.19 -33.82
CA GLY A 706 15.72 35.31 -33.03
C GLY A 706 15.99 36.58 -33.88
N VAL A 707 16.54 37.57 -33.22
CA VAL A 707 16.81 38.90 -33.75
C VAL A 707 18.29 39.28 -33.55
N THR A 708 18.81 40.22 -34.31
CA THR A 708 20.23 40.66 -34.18
C THR A 708 20.49 41.24 -32.78
N GLY A 709 21.31 40.54 -32.00
CA GLY A 709 21.81 40.97 -30.69
C GLY A 709 23.02 41.87 -30.81
N MET A 710 24.06 41.40 -31.54
CA MET A 710 25.33 42.12 -31.78
C MET A 710 25.76 41.98 -33.25
N ARG A 711 26.41 43.01 -33.80
CA ARG A 711 27.04 42.98 -35.13
C ARG A 711 28.53 42.88 -34.96
N PHE A 712 29.19 42.23 -35.94
CA PHE A 712 30.63 42.00 -35.94
C PHE A 712 31.30 42.73 -37.10
N ARG A 713 32.61 42.90 -36.98
CA ARG A 713 33.48 43.39 -38.06
C ARG A 713 34.25 42.21 -38.63
N GLU A 714 34.30 42.09 -39.92
CA GLU A 714 35.03 41.02 -40.62
C GLU A 714 34.86 39.62 -40.05
N ASP A 715 35.89 38.84 -39.77
CA ASP A 715 35.87 37.45 -39.32
C ASP A 715 35.59 37.26 -37.82
N ASP A 716 35.03 38.27 -37.13
CA ASP A 716 34.65 38.15 -35.71
C ASP A 716 33.26 37.47 -35.52
N TYR A 717 33.06 36.84 -34.37
CA TYR A 717 31.85 36.14 -34.03
C TYR A 717 31.56 36.20 -32.53
N LEU A 718 30.33 35.83 -32.14
CA LEU A 718 29.94 35.76 -30.75
C LEU A 718 30.66 34.63 -30.04
N LEU A 719 31.40 34.93 -28.99
CA LEU A 719 32.11 33.96 -28.15
C LEU A 719 31.26 33.51 -26.94
N ALA A 720 30.61 34.46 -26.27
CA ALA A 720 29.84 34.20 -25.07
C ALA A 720 28.68 35.19 -24.92
N MET A 721 27.63 34.74 -24.24
CA MET A 721 26.54 35.55 -23.74
C MET A 721 26.36 35.24 -22.26
N ASP A 722 26.22 36.28 -21.46
CA ASP A 722 25.86 36.13 -20.04
C ASP A 722 24.77 37.11 -19.62
N VAL A 723 24.16 36.85 -18.44
CA VAL A 723 23.10 37.67 -17.86
C VAL A 723 23.69 38.52 -16.75
N VAL A 724 23.31 39.79 -16.71
CA VAL A 724 23.74 40.76 -15.69
C VAL A 724 22.51 41.31 -15.00
N ASP A 725 22.45 41.14 -13.69
CA ASP A 725 21.46 41.84 -12.88
C ASP A 725 21.92 43.27 -12.64
N PRO A 726 21.10 44.28 -12.96
CA PRO A 726 21.46 45.68 -12.74
C PRO A 726 21.78 46.04 -11.29
N SER A 727 21.35 45.24 -10.32
CA SER A 727 21.66 45.40 -8.90
C SER A 727 23.06 44.95 -8.52
N TRP A 728 23.76 44.16 -9.37
CA TRP A 728 25.09 43.65 -9.11
C TRP A 728 26.14 44.72 -9.34
N GLN A 729 26.57 45.36 -8.26
CA GLN A 729 27.61 46.43 -8.33
C GLN A 729 29.02 45.89 -8.26
N ASP A 730 29.24 44.73 -7.68
CA ASP A 730 30.56 44.13 -7.47
C ASP A 730 30.89 42.97 -8.44
N ALA A 731 29.98 42.58 -9.33
CA ALA A 731 30.24 41.57 -10.33
C ALA A 731 31.24 42.04 -11.39
N ASP A 732 32.07 41.14 -11.87
CA ASP A 732 33.11 41.38 -12.86
C ASP A 732 32.88 40.56 -14.13
N LEU A 733 33.15 41.13 -15.29
CA LEU A 733 33.38 40.34 -16.51
C LEU A 733 34.82 39.84 -16.51
N PHE A 734 34.97 38.51 -16.34
CA PHE A 734 36.23 37.79 -16.42
C PHE A 734 36.47 37.26 -17.83
N VAL A 735 37.57 37.57 -18.42
CA VAL A 735 37.93 37.14 -19.81
C VAL A 735 39.31 36.53 -19.84
N VAL A 736 39.47 35.50 -20.70
CA VAL A 736 40.73 34.77 -20.89
C VAL A 736 41.09 34.65 -22.36
N THR A 737 42.38 34.80 -22.69
CA THR A 737 42.91 34.63 -24.04
C THR A 737 43.50 33.23 -24.29
N GLU A 738 43.68 32.83 -25.55
CA GLU A 738 44.35 31.60 -25.98
C GLU A 738 45.73 31.38 -25.32
N GLY A 739 46.50 32.48 -25.13
CA GLY A 739 47.82 32.45 -24.52
C GLY A 739 47.84 32.49 -22.98
N GLY A 740 46.67 32.36 -22.32
CA GLY A 740 46.54 32.24 -20.87
C GLY A 740 46.63 33.56 -20.10
N TYR A 741 46.32 34.65 -20.75
CA TYR A 741 46.20 35.97 -20.09
C TYR A 741 44.73 36.19 -19.70
N ALA A 742 44.50 36.59 -18.46
CA ALA A 742 43.17 36.90 -17.99
C ALA A 742 43.07 38.32 -17.43
N LYS A 743 41.86 38.84 -17.42
CA LYS A 743 41.53 40.09 -16.72
C LYS A 743 40.10 40.06 -16.24
N ARG A 744 39.82 40.83 -15.20
CA ARG A 744 38.46 41.11 -14.74
C ARG A 744 38.20 42.62 -14.77
N THR A 745 36.99 42.97 -15.15
CA THR A 745 36.54 44.35 -15.25
C THR A 745 35.12 44.43 -14.73
N ASN A 746 34.85 45.42 -13.84
CA ASN A 746 33.52 45.56 -13.30
C ASN A 746 32.45 45.67 -14.40
N VAL A 747 31.33 44.97 -14.22
CA VAL A 747 30.22 44.96 -15.20
C VAL A 747 29.60 46.35 -15.39
N VAL A 748 29.70 47.23 -14.38
CA VAL A 748 29.23 48.63 -14.44
C VAL A 748 30.03 49.47 -15.47
N ASP A 749 31.28 49.10 -15.76
CA ASP A 749 32.10 49.74 -16.80
C ASP A 749 31.60 49.51 -18.20
N TYR A 750 30.66 48.55 -18.40
CA TYR A 750 30.07 48.25 -19.70
C TYR A 750 28.72 48.98 -19.82
N PRO A 751 28.69 50.09 -20.62
CA PRO A 751 27.47 50.91 -20.73
C PRO A 751 26.34 50.12 -21.41
N VAL A 752 25.14 50.27 -20.88
CA VAL A 752 23.92 49.77 -21.52
C VAL A 752 23.67 50.53 -22.81
N LYS A 753 23.51 49.80 -23.91
CA LYS A 753 23.29 50.36 -25.27
C LYS A 753 22.11 49.70 -25.98
N GLY A 754 21.68 50.26 -27.08
CA GLY A 754 20.66 49.60 -27.91
C GLY A 754 21.20 48.30 -28.55
N ARG A 755 20.32 47.30 -28.68
CA ARG A 755 20.58 46.03 -29.33
C ARG A 755 21.07 46.19 -30.80
N GLY A 756 21.91 45.29 -31.31
CA GLY A 756 22.37 45.27 -32.69
C GLY A 756 23.51 46.27 -33.00
N GLY A 757 24.19 46.78 -31.98
CA GLY A 757 25.42 47.59 -32.15
C GLY A 757 26.68 46.75 -32.30
N LEU A 758 27.84 47.47 -32.59
CA LEU A 758 29.18 46.86 -32.65
C LEU A 758 29.84 46.71 -31.26
N GLY A 759 29.21 47.28 -30.21
CA GLY A 759 29.68 47.13 -28.83
C GLY A 759 30.83 48.09 -28.44
N VAL A 760 31.51 47.76 -27.35
CA VAL A 760 32.70 48.46 -26.80
C VAL A 760 33.84 47.45 -26.57
N LYS A 761 35.09 47.89 -26.58
CA LYS A 761 36.24 47.01 -26.29
C LYS A 761 36.19 46.43 -24.89
N VAL A 762 36.43 45.10 -24.77
CA VAL A 762 36.63 44.35 -23.53
C VAL A 762 38.08 44.26 -23.13
N ALA A 763 38.97 44.03 -24.11
CA ALA A 763 40.40 43.89 -23.89
C ALA A 763 41.18 44.51 -25.06
N ASN A 764 42.41 44.87 -24.82
CA ASN A 764 43.33 45.22 -25.88
C ASN A 764 44.12 43.97 -26.27
N LEU A 765 43.62 43.22 -27.25
CA LEU A 765 44.21 41.98 -27.71
C LEU A 765 45.46 42.31 -28.56
N VAL A 766 46.51 41.56 -28.34
CA VAL A 766 47.75 41.58 -29.14
C VAL A 766 48.02 40.20 -29.71
N GLU A 767 48.50 40.09 -30.91
CA GLU A 767 48.65 38.85 -31.66
C GLU A 767 49.43 37.77 -30.88
N ALA A 768 50.46 38.15 -30.11
CA ALA A 768 51.25 37.24 -29.30
C ALA A 768 50.50 36.60 -28.15
N ARG A 769 49.28 37.07 -27.78
CA ARG A 769 48.42 36.56 -26.69
C ARG A 769 47.18 35.82 -27.21
N GLY A 770 46.94 35.88 -28.53
CA GLY A 770 45.77 35.26 -29.15
C GLY A 770 44.46 36.00 -28.89
N ASN A 771 43.36 35.43 -29.42
CA ASN A 771 42.00 35.94 -29.22
C ASN A 771 41.40 35.49 -27.89
N LEU A 772 40.22 36.01 -27.53
CA LEU A 772 39.47 35.53 -26.38
C LEU A 772 38.97 34.10 -26.61
N VAL A 773 39.04 33.27 -25.57
CA VAL A 773 38.53 31.89 -25.56
C VAL A 773 37.44 31.68 -24.55
N GLY A 774 37.27 32.62 -23.60
CA GLY A 774 36.20 32.58 -22.62
C GLY A 774 35.88 33.96 -22.05
N ALA A 775 34.62 34.17 -21.72
CA ALA A 775 34.11 35.36 -21.03
C ALA A 775 32.95 34.94 -20.11
N LEU A 776 33.06 35.27 -18.82
CA LEU A 776 32.10 34.89 -17.79
C LEU A 776 31.83 36.10 -16.87
N VAL A 777 30.61 36.29 -16.47
CA VAL A 777 30.29 37.21 -15.36
C VAL A 777 30.52 36.48 -14.04
N THR A 778 31.36 37.01 -13.17
CA THR A 778 31.83 36.36 -11.95
C THR A 778 31.81 37.31 -10.78
N ASP A 779 31.70 36.74 -9.57
CA ASP A 779 31.88 37.40 -8.30
C ASP A 779 33.30 37.22 -7.74
N SER A 780 33.68 38.04 -6.74
CA SER A 780 35.02 37.95 -6.16
C SER A 780 35.28 36.62 -5.43
N GLY A 781 34.23 35.89 -5.00
CA GLY A 781 34.34 34.61 -4.38
C GLY A 781 34.43 33.42 -5.31
N ASP A 782 34.23 33.65 -6.63
CA ASP A 782 34.18 32.59 -7.61
C ASP A 782 35.56 31.99 -7.92
N GLU A 783 35.54 30.75 -8.38
CA GLU A 783 36.68 30.06 -8.96
C GLU A 783 36.39 29.71 -10.42
N VAL A 784 37.41 29.69 -11.22
CA VAL A 784 37.32 29.33 -12.64
C VAL A 784 38.23 28.15 -12.97
N LEU A 785 37.78 27.35 -13.88
CA LEU A 785 38.53 26.25 -14.50
C LEU A 785 38.96 26.64 -15.90
N CYS A 786 40.27 26.67 -16.13
CA CYS A 786 40.82 26.85 -17.50
C CYS A 786 41.22 25.49 -18.07
N ILE A 787 40.65 25.16 -19.21
CA ILE A 787 40.89 23.90 -19.92
C ILE A 787 41.87 24.13 -21.06
N MET A 788 42.96 23.36 -21.09
CA MET A 788 43.97 23.42 -22.13
C MET A 788 43.72 22.36 -23.22
N ALA A 789 44.25 22.61 -24.44
CA ALA A 789 44.11 21.65 -25.53
C ALA A 789 44.73 20.28 -25.23
N SER A 790 45.74 20.23 -24.37
CA SER A 790 46.32 18.99 -23.84
C SER A 790 45.46 18.23 -22.86
N GLY A 791 44.25 18.76 -22.53
CA GLY A 791 43.35 18.16 -21.49
C GLY A 791 43.77 18.48 -20.04
N LYS A 792 44.75 19.33 -19.81
CA LYS A 792 45.09 19.85 -18.48
C LYS A 792 44.05 20.88 -18.07
N VAL A 793 43.60 20.80 -16.82
CA VAL A 793 42.69 21.77 -16.20
C VAL A 793 43.42 22.51 -15.09
N VAL A 794 43.37 23.85 -15.12
CA VAL A 794 43.89 24.72 -14.07
C VAL A 794 42.73 25.37 -13.35
N ARG A 795 42.62 25.16 -12.03
CA ARG A 795 41.64 25.79 -11.11
C ARG A 795 42.30 26.98 -10.42
N SER A 796 41.68 28.13 -10.45
CA SER A 796 42.18 29.33 -9.80
C SER A 796 41.04 30.25 -9.36
N ALA A 797 41.23 30.95 -8.24
CA ALA A 797 40.24 31.90 -7.75
C ALA A 797 40.24 33.17 -8.64
N VAL A 798 39.06 33.71 -8.92
CA VAL A 798 38.87 34.92 -9.71
C VAL A 798 39.58 36.12 -9.06
N VAL A 799 39.66 36.16 -7.74
CA VAL A 799 40.31 37.22 -6.96
C VAL A 799 41.82 37.34 -7.24
N GLU A 800 42.46 36.25 -7.72
CA GLU A 800 43.91 36.30 -8.05
C GLU A 800 44.20 37.17 -9.28
N VAL A 801 43.18 37.49 -10.08
CA VAL A 801 43.28 38.37 -11.22
C VAL A 801 42.86 39.79 -10.81
N SER A 802 43.77 40.76 -10.89
CA SER A 802 43.48 42.14 -10.54
C SER A 802 42.33 42.72 -11.38
N ARG A 803 41.44 43.49 -10.73
CA ARG A 803 40.40 44.28 -11.41
C ARG A 803 41.03 45.41 -12.20
N THR A 804 40.76 45.50 -13.49
CA THR A 804 41.37 46.52 -14.40
C THR A 804 40.33 47.08 -15.35
N GLY A 805 40.59 48.26 -15.89
CA GLY A 805 39.71 48.89 -16.86
C GLY A 805 39.63 48.15 -18.22
N ARG A 806 38.59 48.45 -19.00
CA ARG A 806 38.23 47.72 -20.25
C ARG A 806 39.36 47.61 -21.28
N THR A 807 40.19 48.63 -21.45
CA THR A 807 41.18 48.71 -22.52
C THR A 807 42.57 48.16 -22.16
N THR A 808 42.70 47.43 -21.06
CA THR A 808 43.94 46.77 -20.63
C THR A 808 44.17 45.41 -21.30
N GLN A 809 45.41 44.89 -21.23
CA GLN A 809 45.84 43.65 -21.86
C GLN A 809 45.68 42.41 -20.94
N GLY A 810 45.34 42.57 -19.65
CA GLY A 810 45.28 41.48 -18.68
C GLY A 810 46.66 41.04 -18.15
N VAL A 811 46.61 40.09 -17.19
CA VAL A 811 47.78 39.50 -16.50
C VAL A 811 47.90 38.01 -16.85
N THR A 812 49.09 37.43 -16.69
CA THR A 812 49.25 35.96 -16.85
C THR A 812 48.48 35.24 -15.76
N PHE A 813 47.55 34.41 -16.17
CA PHE A 813 46.65 33.65 -15.30
C PHE A 813 46.98 32.17 -15.32
N ALA A 814 47.05 31.58 -16.52
CA ALA A 814 47.49 30.23 -16.72
C ALA A 814 48.64 30.24 -17.75
N LYS A 815 49.63 29.37 -17.56
CA LYS A 815 50.78 29.31 -18.50
C LYS A 815 50.72 28.01 -19.27
N PRO A 816 50.19 27.99 -20.52
CA PRO A 816 50.25 26.83 -21.40
C PRO A 816 51.69 26.40 -21.66
N ASP A 817 51.89 25.08 -21.80
CA ASP A 817 53.20 24.56 -22.26
C ASP A 817 53.47 25.00 -23.72
N ALA A 818 54.74 24.88 -24.18
CA ALA A 818 55.11 25.23 -25.55
C ALA A 818 54.31 24.39 -26.57
N GLY A 819 53.49 25.10 -27.38
CA GLY A 819 52.61 24.45 -28.35
C GLY A 819 51.19 24.13 -27.84
N ASP A 820 50.90 24.35 -26.55
CA ASP A 820 49.56 24.22 -25.94
C ASP A 820 48.83 25.58 -25.88
N ARG A 821 47.52 25.57 -25.74
CA ARG A 821 46.69 26.78 -25.63
C ARG A 821 45.47 26.52 -24.77
N ILE A 822 44.90 27.56 -24.17
CA ILE A 822 43.61 27.49 -23.52
C ILE A 822 42.51 27.42 -24.58
N ILE A 823 41.57 26.50 -24.40
CA ILE A 823 40.49 26.27 -25.36
C ILE A 823 39.11 26.55 -24.77
N ALA A 824 38.96 26.50 -23.43
CA ALA A 824 37.70 26.78 -22.75
C ALA A 824 37.92 27.27 -21.31
N VAL A 825 36.93 27.98 -20.77
CA VAL A 825 36.89 28.47 -19.39
C VAL A 825 35.48 28.22 -18.83
N ALA A 826 35.39 27.63 -17.65
CA ALA A 826 34.14 27.36 -16.96
C ALA A 826 34.18 27.90 -15.52
N ARG A 827 33.03 28.27 -14.95
CA ARG A 827 32.90 28.63 -13.54
C ARG A 827 32.89 27.35 -12.71
N ASN A 828 33.57 27.34 -11.57
CA ASN A 828 33.50 26.24 -10.62
C ASN A 828 32.33 26.49 -9.64
N THR A 829 31.32 25.60 -9.64
CA THR A 829 30.10 25.73 -8.84
C THR A 829 30.14 24.95 -7.51
N GLU A 830 31.30 24.32 -7.18
CA GLU A 830 31.45 23.55 -5.95
C GLU A 830 31.15 24.34 -4.66
N ARG A 831 31.46 25.64 -4.64
CA ARG A 831 31.37 26.50 -3.45
C ARG A 831 29.95 26.97 -3.15
N ASP A 832 29.11 27.13 -4.16
CA ASP A 832 27.69 27.52 -4.00
C ASP A 832 26.90 26.44 -3.24
N MET A 833 27.45 25.21 -3.17
CA MET A 833 26.84 24.06 -2.52
C MET A 833 27.27 23.90 -1.05
N GLU A 834 28.52 24.26 -0.69
CA GLU A 834 28.94 24.28 0.72
C GLU A 834 28.15 25.34 1.52
N GLU A 835 27.87 26.51 0.90
CA GLU A 835 27.04 27.56 1.54
C GLU A 835 25.55 27.20 1.60
N ALA A 836 25.02 26.41 0.65
CA ALA A 836 23.63 25.95 0.66
C ALA A 836 23.40 24.83 1.68
N VAL A 837 24.38 23.96 1.92
CA VAL A 837 24.33 22.89 2.94
C VAL A 837 24.41 23.51 4.34
N ASP A 838 25.31 24.48 4.56
CA ASP A 838 25.43 25.18 5.85
C ASP A 838 24.18 26.04 6.15
N ALA A 839 23.50 26.56 5.15
CA ALA A 839 22.23 27.28 5.29
C ALA A 839 21.04 26.35 5.58
N ALA A 840 21.04 25.13 5.08
CA ALA A 840 20.01 24.12 5.34
C ALA A 840 20.13 23.51 6.74
N ASP A 841 21.37 23.31 7.23
CA ASP A 841 21.64 22.84 8.59
C ASP A 841 21.39 23.92 9.68
N SER A 842 21.33 25.19 9.31
CA SER A 842 21.06 26.33 10.22
C SER A 842 19.61 26.80 10.24
N ALA A 843 18.70 26.21 9.48
CA ALA A 843 17.26 26.50 9.55
C ALA A 843 16.64 25.87 10.81
N PRO A 844 16.00 26.66 11.72
CA PRO A 844 15.37 26.08 12.90
C PRO A 844 14.18 25.22 12.50
N SER A 845 14.16 23.97 12.98
CA SER A 845 13.04 23.05 12.85
C SER A 845 11.76 23.69 13.38
N ALA A 846 10.81 23.97 12.51
CA ALA A 846 9.48 24.43 12.85
C ALA A 846 8.63 23.25 13.36
N ASP A 847 8.90 22.80 14.60
CA ASP A 847 8.04 21.91 15.35
C ASP A 847 8.23 22.13 16.85
N SER A 848 7.77 23.29 17.33
CA SER A 848 7.45 23.52 18.75
C SER A 848 6.66 24.83 18.93
N ALA A 849 5.36 24.78 18.60
CA ALA A 849 4.40 25.75 19.10
C ALA A 849 3.03 25.07 19.14
N ASP A 850 2.71 24.45 20.26
CA ASP A 850 1.44 24.61 20.95
C ASP A 850 1.37 23.69 22.18
N SER A 851 1.60 24.22 23.35
CA SER A 851 0.94 23.85 24.60
C SER A 851 1.47 24.74 25.75
N THR A 852 0.93 25.91 25.87
CA THR A 852 0.82 26.62 27.12
C THR A 852 -0.63 26.65 27.52
N ASP A 853 -1.01 25.92 28.58
CA ASP A 853 -1.80 26.51 29.63
C ASP A 853 -1.84 25.66 30.91
N GLN A 854 -1.61 26.40 32.03
CA GLN A 854 -2.07 26.21 33.42
C GLN A 854 -1.37 25.17 34.26
N ALA A 855 -0.32 25.69 34.91
CA ALA A 855 0.12 25.26 36.23
C ALA A 855 -0.68 26.00 37.34
N GLN A 856 -1.32 25.25 38.21
CA GLN A 856 -1.69 25.75 39.56
C GLN A 856 -1.00 24.90 40.64
N ALA A 857 -0.28 25.62 41.45
CA ALA A 857 0.48 25.18 42.60
C ALA A 857 -0.41 24.62 43.72
N HIS A 858 0.03 23.53 44.36
CA HIS A 858 -0.17 23.37 45.81
C HIS A 858 1.06 22.75 46.45
N GLN A 859 1.41 23.39 47.56
CA GLN A 859 2.57 23.28 48.43
C GLN A 859 2.61 21.94 49.22
N ASP A 860 3.84 21.54 49.55
CA ASP A 860 4.23 20.55 50.55
C ASP A 860 3.70 20.84 51.95
N PRO A 861 3.71 19.88 52.89
CA PRO A 861 4.91 19.75 53.70
C PRO A 861 5.33 18.34 54.21
N GLU A 862 6.62 18.16 54.29
CA GLU A 862 7.52 17.52 55.29
C GLU A 862 7.07 16.35 56.19
N GLY A 863 8.05 15.43 56.36
CA GLY A 863 8.24 14.55 57.52
C GLY A 863 8.67 13.14 57.17
N ASP A 864 9.90 12.83 57.13
CA ASP A 864 10.99 12.50 58.07
C ASP A 864 11.07 11.00 58.45
N THR A 865 12.33 10.51 58.39
CA THR A 865 12.93 9.34 59.04
C THR A 865 12.47 7.94 58.62
N GLY A 866 13.33 7.02 58.24
CA GLY A 866 14.63 6.62 58.68
C GLY A 866 14.80 5.14 58.48
N ASP A 867 16.00 4.77 58.13
CA ASP A 867 16.74 3.57 58.51
C ASP A 867 16.69 2.31 57.63
N SER A 868 17.83 2.08 57.03
CA SER A 868 18.42 0.76 56.70
C SER A 868 18.87 0.03 57.97
N PRO A 869 19.28 -1.24 58.05
CA PRO A 869 20.13 -1.93 57.06
C PRO A 869 20.00 -3.48 56.93
N ALA A 870 20.71 -3.98 55.90
CA ALA A 870 21.58 -5.18 55.81
C ALA A 870 21.05 -6.60 56.14
N ASP A 871 21.29 -7.52 55.34
CA ASP A 871 22.32 -8.54 55.31
C ASP A 871 21.86 -9.90 54.81
N SER A 872 22.69 -10.47 53.99
CA SER A 872 23.33 -11.78 53.93
C SER A 872 22.66 -12.94 53.21
N ALA A 873 23.47 -13.42 52.25
CA ALA A 873 24.00 -14.77 52.05
C ALA A 873 23.16 -15.76 51.23
N ALA A 874 23.59 -16.02 50.06
CA ALA A 874 24.34 -17.21 49.56
C ALA A 874 23.68 -18.57 49.88
N ASP A 875 23.35 -19.33 48.83
CA ASP A 875 23.93 -20.66 48.68
C ASP A 875 23.86 -21.18 47.24
N THR A 876 25.03 -21.55 46.76
CA THR A 876 25.40 -22.29 45.57
C THR A 876 25.14 -23.77 45.78
N VAL A 877 24.55 -24.50 44.82
CA VAL A 877 24.90 -25.93 44.59
C VAL A 877 24.89 -26.20 43.11
N ALA A 878 26.06 -26.48 42.58
CA ALA A 878 26.30 -27.22 41.32
C ALA A 878 26.18 -28.71 41.58
N LEU A 879 25.93 -29.46 40.49
CA LEU A 879 26.48 -30.81 40.16
C LEU A 879 25.63 -31.36 39.00
N GLU A 880 26.20 -31.56 37.92
CA GLU A 880 27.00 -32.61 37.25
C GLU A 880 26.19 -33.38 36.18
N ASP A 881 26.88 -33.50 35.09
CA ASP A 881 26.73 -34.27 33.87
C ASP A 881 26.16 -35.69 34.04
N ASN A 882 25.41 -36.15 33.07
CA ASN A 882 25.70 -37.48 32.47
C ASN A 882 25.15 -37.62 31.04
N GLU A 883 26.10 -37.83 30.15
CA GLU A 883 25.89 -38.42 28.81
C GLU A 883 25.44 -39.88 28.93
N SER A 884 24.55 -40.31 28.05
CA SER A 884 24.69 -41.64 27.41
C SER A 884 23.83 -41.71 26.13
N GLU A 885 24.53 -41.90 25.03
CA GLU A 885 24.10 -42.53 23.79
C GLU A 885 23.20 -43.74 24.02
N VAL A 886 22.28 -44.02 23.10
CA VAL A 886 22.22 -45.26 22.29
C VAL A 886 21.19 -45.15 21.18
N GLU A 887 21.62 -45.52 19.98
CA GLU A 887 20.90 -45.81 18.72
C GLU A 887 19.65 -46.70 18.86
N ALA A 888 18.63 -46.45 18.10
CA ALA A 888 18.03 -47.36 17.10
C ALA A 888 16.94 -46.60 16.31
#